data_4ad9fb33d1e27b5cfd9ca89891807027
#
_entry.id   4ad9fb33d1e27b5cfd9ca89891807027
#
_cell.length_a   1.000
_cell.length_b   1.000
_cell.length_c   1.000
_cell.angle_alpha   90.00
_cell.angle_beta   90.00
_cell.angle_gamma   90.00
#
_symmetry.space_group_name_H-M   'P 1'
#
loop_
_entity.id
_entity.type
_entity.pdbx_description
1 polymer ?
#
loop_
_entity_poly.entity_id
_entity_poly.type
_entity_poly.pdbx_seq_one_letter_code
_entity_poly.pdbx_strand_id
1 'polypeptide(L)'
;MKKGFHYALLTAAILTLASCSTTKYVPDGSYLLDEVRIHTDNKNVKPSNLSIYVRQNPNSKWFSLIKTQLYVYNWSGRDSTRWVNRALRRLGDAPVIYSKEETERSREEMTKAVQNMGYMGATVEYIPKIKKKKVKLAYKVNTGEPYIVRSLKYDVQDEKIWEYMQKDSASTYLSEGMYFNANILDSERQRITGNLLRNGYYKFNKDYISYTADTVRGTYQVDLTLHLARYRQHSGAELQDHPQYTINKVNFIADYDVLQSSALSSVEINDSIHYKGVPIYYKDKLYLRPKVLTDNLRITPGDLYNEQDVQRTYSNFGRLPVLKYTNVRFFETQVNDSAKLNAYVMLTKNKHQSVSFELEGTNSAGDLGAAASVSFQNRNVFRGSETFLVKLRGAYEAVSGLGYKNDNYTELGVETSINFPRFMFPFISNDFKRKIRATTEFGLQYNYQMRPEFTRIVASGSWSYKWGLQRQRSQHRIDLLDINYLYMPWIEPEFKNNFLNDEKNYLLEYNYKDRLIVRTGYSYIYNSAGQALMNNAVIGNSYSIRFNFESAGNLLYVLSKMSNLKKNDQDEYTILNIPYAQYIKGDLDFAKNIVIDNRNSIAFHIGGGIAIPYGNARMIPFEKRYFSGGANSVRGWSVRSLGPGTFSDEKGNFMNQSGDIKLDASIEYRTRLFWKFRGALFVDAGNIWTIREYQDQPGGKFKFDQFYKQIAVAYGVGLR
;
A
#
# COMPACT_ATOMS: atom_id res chain seq x y z
N MET A 1 -41.25 9.26 -21.76
CA MET A 1 -41.64 9.99 -20.55
C MET A 1 -40.68 9.84 -19.37
N LYS A 2 -40.05 8.69 -19.10
CA LYS A 2 -39.11 8.52 -17.94
C LYS A 2 -37.84 9.36 -18.00
N LYS A 3 -37.24 9.60 -19.18
CA LYS A 3 -36.01 10.43 -19.29
C LYS A 3 -36.27 11.93 -18.98
N GLY A 4 -37.39 12.48 -19.35
CA GLY A 4 -37.75 13.89 -19.06
C GLY A 4 -37.96 14.16 -17.59
N PHE A 5 -38.50 13.20 -16.83
CA PHE A 5 -38.69 13.32 -15.39
C PHE A 5 -37.35 13.36 -14.63
N HIS A 6 -36.35 12.59 -15.04
CA HIS A 6 -35.01 12.60 -14.44
C HIS A 6 -34.27 13.93 -14.69
N TYR A 7 -34.39 14.50 -15.89
CA TYR A 7 -33.85 15.82 -16.20
C TYR A 7 -34.56 16.93 -15.42
N ALA A 8 -35.88 16.84 -15.27
CA ALA A 8 -36.64 17.79 -14.46
C ALA A 8 -36.29 17.70 -12.96
N LEU A 9 -36.05 16.50 -12.43
CA LEU A 9 -35.62 16.29 -11.05
C LEU A 9 -34.19 16.79 -10.83
N LEU A 10 -33.30 16.59 -11.78
CA LEU A 10 -31.92 17.07 -11.75
C LEU A 10 -31.85 18.61 -11.83
N THR A 11 -32.63 19.22 -12.71
CA THR A 11 -32.76 20.69 -12.83
C THR A 11 -33.41 21.30 -11.61
N ALA A 12 -34.43 20.68 -11.03
CA ALA A 12 -35.06 21.13 -9.78
C ALA A 12 -34.06 21.04 -8.60
N ALA A 13 -33.27 19.96 -8.51
CA ALA A 13 -32.22 19.83 -7.51
C ALA A 13 -31.11 20.89 -7.68
N ILE A 14 -30.70 21.21 -8.90
CA ILE A 14 -29.73 22.27 -9.20
C ILE A 14 -30.28 23.65 -8.86
N LEU A 15 -31.55 23.93 -9.17
CA LEU A 15 -32.23 25.20 -8.88
C LEU A 15 -32.44 25.40 -7.38
N THR A 16 -32.75 24.35 -6.60
CA THR A 16 -32.84 24.42 -5.14
C THR A 16 -31.48 24.66 -4.48
N LEU A 17 -30.41 24.14 -5.04
CA LEU A 17 -29.03 24.41 -4.60
C LEU A 17 -28.62 25.87 -4.86
N ALA A 18 -29.10 26.49 -5.94
CA ALA A 18 -28.77 27.87 -6.31
C ALA A 18 -29.48 28.93 -5.43
N SER A 19 -30.60 28.60 -4.77
CA SER A 19 -31.43 29.52 -3.98
C SER A 19 -30.92 29.74 -2.55
N CYS A 20 -30.02 28.92 -2.01
CA CYS A 20 -29.55 29.06 -0.63
C CYS A 20 -28.31 29.97 -0.51
N SER A 21 -28.38 31.00 0.32
CA SER A 21 -27.23 31.84 0.64
C SER A 21 -26.16 31.09 1.41
N THR A 22 -24.92 31.04 0.89
CA THR A 22 -23.75 30.49 1.60
C THR A 22 -23.33 31.26 2.84
N THR A 23 -23.95 32.42 3.08
CA THR A 23 -23.60 33.36 4.17
C THR A 23 -24.65 33.43 5.26
N LYS A 24 -25.63 32.50 5.30
CA LYS A 24 -26.75 32.52 6.26
C LYS A 24 -26.32 32.56 7.74
N TYR A 25 -25.25 31.82 8.07
CA TYR A 25 -24.70 31.70 9.44
C TYR A 25 -23.41 32.50 9.63
N VAL A 26 -23.09 33.41 8.71
CA VAL A 26 -21.97 34.33 8.90
C VAL A 26 -22.45 35.46 9.80
N PRO A 27 -21.83 35.70 10.98
CA PRO A 27 -22.21 36.78 11.90
C PRO A 27 -22.17 38.16 11.24
N ASP A 28 -22.93 39.10 11.74
CA ASP A 28 -22.89 40.48 11.25
C ASP A 28 -21.53 41.08 11.59
N GLY A 29 -20.97 41.85 10.67
CA GLY A 29 -19.61 42.38 10.78
C GLY A 29 -18.50 41.37 10.40
N SER A 30 -18.84 40.11 10.14
CA SER A 30 -17.88 39.07 9.73
C SER A 30 -18.06 38.67 8.27
N TYR A 31 -17.05 37.99 7.71
CA TYR A 31 -17.04 37.58 6.31
C TYR A 31 -16.73 36.10 6.16
N LEU A 32 -17.37 35.46 5.22
CA LEU A 32 -17.05 34.07 4.81
C LEU A 32 -15.73 34.03 4.03
N LEU A 33 -14.78 33.23 4.43
CA LEU A 33 -13.59 32.95 3.63
C LEU A 33 -13.97 32.09 2.43
N ASP A 34 -14.03 32.71 1.24
CA ASP A 34 -14.54 32.06 0.03
C ASP A 34 -13.43 31.35 -0.75
N GLU A 35 -12.26 31.98 -0.83
CA GLU A 35 -11.13 31.47 -1.62
C GLU A 35 -9.81 31.95 -1.01
N VAL A 36 -8.78 31.08 -1.07
CA VAL A 36 -7.39 31.43 -0.76
C VAL A 36 -6.53 31.07 -1.97
N ARG A 37 -5.71 32.01 -2.42
CA ARG A 37 -4.74 31.82 -3.50
C ARG A 37 -3.36 32.25 -3.05
N ILE A 38 -2.34 31.56 -3.54
CA ILE A 38 -0.93 31.92 -3.33
C ILE A 38 -0.34 32.20 -4.72
N HIS A 39 0.25 33.35 -4.89
CA HIS A 39 0.97 33.75 -6.09
C HIS A 39 2.43 33.97 -5.73
N THR A 40 3.34 33.39 -6.49
CA THR A 40 4.79 33.54 -6.34
C THR A 40 5.36 34.17 -7.61
N ASP A 41 6.31 35.06 -7.46
CA ASP A 41 7.07 35.68 -8.56
C ASP A 41 8.16 34.74 -9.11
N ASN A 42 8.49 33.68 -8.36
CA ASN A 42 9.57 32.77 -8.67
C ASN A 42 9.07 31.34 -8.92
N LYS A 43 9.42 30.75 -10.07
CA LYS A 43 9.05 29.40 -10.48
C LYS A 43 9.62 28.28 -9.57
N ASN A 44 10.73 28.56 -8.87
CA ASN A 44 11.36 27.61 -7.95
C ASN A 44 10.60 27.48 -6.62
N VAL A 45 9.83 28.52 -6.25
CA VAL A 45 8.99 28.51 -5.05
C VAL A 45 7.55 28.17 -5.44
N LYS A 46 7.20 26.89 -5.35
CA LYS A 46 5.87 26.41 -5.77
C LYS A 46 4.81 26.79 -4.74
N PRO A 47 3.64 27.33 -5.16
CA PRO A 47 2.53 27.62 -4.29
C PRO A 47 2.05 26.42 -3.45
N SER A 48 2.15 25.20 -3.99
CA SER A 48 1.81 23.96 -3.29
C SER A 48 2.67 23.71 -2.04
N ASN A 49 3.94 24.13 -2.05
CA ASN A 49 4.83 23.96 -0.90
C ASN A 49 4.53 24.97 0.21
N LEU A 50 3.91 26.10 -0.14
CA LEU A 50 3.51 27.16 0.79
C LEU A 50 2.09 26.95 1.35
N SER A 51 1.27 26.15 0.70
CA SER A 51 -0.12 25.90 1.12
C SER A 51 -0.25 25.27 2.49
N ILE A 52 0.77 24.55 2.96
CA ILE A 52 0.81 23.93 4.30
C ILE A 52 0.89 24.96 5.43
N TYR A 53 1.35 26.17 5.14
CA TYR A 53 1.47 27.28 6.09
C TYR A 53 0.21 28.17 6.14
N VAL A 54 -0.82 27.83 5.34
CA VAL A 54 -2.11 28.52 5.37
C VAL A 54 -2.92 27.98 6.55
N ARG A 55 -3.11 28.80 7.58
CA ARG A 55 -3.83 28.46 8.79
C ARG A 55 -5.34 28.34 8.60
N GLN A 56 -5.92 29.14 7.71
CA GLN A 56 -7.34 29.13 7.39
C GLN A 56 -7.57 28.68 5.95
N ASN A 57 -8.15 27.50 5.78
CA ASN A 57 -8.59 27.02 4.48
C ASN A 57 -10.09 27.26 4.30
N PRO A 58 -10.54 27.71 3.11
CA PRO A 58 -11.96 27.93 2.84
C PRO A 58 -12.74 26.60 2.87
N ASN A 59 -14.07 26.68 3.04
CA ASN A 59 -14.92 25.51 2.93
C ASN A 59 -14.65 24.77 1.63
N SER A 60 -14.49 23.47 1.72
CA SER A 60 -14.15 22.60 0.60
C SER A 60 -15.28 22.53 -0.44
N LYS A 61 -14.91 22.25 -1.68
CA LYS A 61 -15.83 22.10 -2.80
C LYS A 61 -15.92 20.65 -3.21
N TRP A 62 -17.13 20.12 -3.44
CA TRP A 62 -17.31 18.85 -4.13
C TRP A 62 -16.96 19.03 -5.61
N PHE A 63 -16.21 18.08 -6.14
CA PHE A 63 -15.71 18.13 -7.52
C PHE A 63 -15.00 19.44 -7.88
N SER A 64 -14.41 20.14 -6.89
CA SER A 64 -13.79 21.46 -7.02
C SER A 64 -14.74 22.58 -7.51
N LEU A 65 -16.05 22.32 -7.55
CA LEU A 65 -17.05 23.23 -8.10
C LEU A 65 -17.96 23.83 -7.02
N ILE A 66 -18.66 23.03 -6.23
CA ILE A 66 -19.77 23.45 -5.38
C ILE A 66 -19.44 23.19 -3.91
N LYS A 67 -19.67 24.18 -3.04
CA LYS A 67 -19.53 24.06 -1.57
C LYS A 67 -20.73 23.34 -0.94
N THR A 68 -21.02 22.14 -1.37
CA THR A 68 -22.24 21.38 -1.01
C THR A 68 -22.41 21.22 0.49
N GLN A 69 -21.34 20.94 1.23
CA GLN A 69 -21.44 20.77 2.68
C GLN A 69 -21.76 22.08 3.42
N LEU A 70 -21.29 23.20 2.92
CA LEU A 70 -21.70 24.52 3.44
C LEU A 70 -23.18 24.77 3.17
N TYR A 71 -23.71 24.36 2.01
CA TYR A 71 -25.15 24.45 1.75
C TYR A 71 -25.95 23.53 2.68
N VAL A 72 -25.53 22.28 2.88
CA VAL A 72 -26.17 21.35 3.83
C VAL A 72 -26.22 21.94 5.23
N TYR A 73 -25.12 22.54 5.70
CA TYR A 73 -25.10 23.25 6.98
C TYR A 73 -26.10 24.39 7.01
N ASN A 74 -26.16 25.18 5.94
CA ASN A 74 -27.06 26.34 5.83
C ASN A 74 -28.55 25.99 5.69
N TRP A 75 -28.88 24.76 5.30
CA TRP A 75 -30.26 24.24 5.31
C TRP A 75 -30.78 24.02 6.74
N SER A 76 -29.90 23.86 7.72
CA SER A 76 -30.34 23.72 9.10
C SER A 76 -31.15 24.98 9.53
N GLY A 77 -32.10 24.78 10.40
CA GLY A 77 -32.82 25.89 11.08
C GLY A 77 -31.96 26.54 12.18
N ARG A 78 -32.37 27.69 12.68
CA ARG A 78 -31.67 28.38 13.77
C ARG A 78 -31.73 27.61 15.08
N ASP A 79 -32.85 26.93 15.34
CA ASP A 79 -33.04 26.10 16.53
C ASP A 79 -32.14 24.84 16.47
N SER A 80 -31.10 24.83 17.33
CA SER A 80 -30.12 23.70 17.40
C SER A 80 -30.62 22.52 18.22
N THR A 81 -31.79 22.61 18.87
CA THR A 81 -32.34 21.53 19.70
C THR A 81 -33.04 20.47 18.88
N ARG A 82 -33.55 20.82 17.71
CA ARG A 82 -34.21 19.89 16.79
C ARG A 82 -33.23 18.88 16.17
N TRP A 83 -33.58 17.62 16.22
CA TRP A 83 -32.72 16.54 15.75
C TRP A 83 -32.32 16.69 14.28
N VAL A 84 -33.24 17.15 13.41
CA VAL A 84 -32.95 17.37 11.97
C VAL A 84 -31.87 18.44 11.80
N ASN A 85 -31.95 19.54 12.55
CA ASN A 85 -30.97 20.63 12.47
C ASN A 85 -29.61 20.18 12.98
N ARG A 86 -29.57 19.35 14.04
CA ARG A 86 -28.33 18.74 14.52
C ARG A 86 -27.72 17.79 13.48
N ALA A 87 -28.55 16.98 12.83
CA ALA A 87 -28.10 16.09 11.76
C ALA A 87 -27.51 16.88 10.57
N LEU A 88 -28.21 17.90 10.08
CA LEU A 88 -27.73 18.75 8.98
C LEU A 88 -26.43 19.50 9.34
N ARG A 89 -26.28 19.99 10.58
CA ARG A 89 -25.04 20.64 11.03
C ARG A 89 -23.89 19.65 11.20
N ARG A 90 -24.18 18.38 11.55
CA ARG A 90 -23.16 17.30 11.64
C ARG A 90 -22.71 16.82 10.26
N LEU A 91 -23.61 16.78 9.29
CA LEU A 91 -23.33 16.38 7.91
C LEU A 91 -22.69 17.49 7.08
N GLY A 92 -23.02 18.75 7.39
CA GLY A 92 -22.49 19.92 6.73
C GLY A 92 -21.21 20.44 7.38
N ASP A 93 -20.54 21.36 6.68
CA ASP A 93 -19.40 22.13 7.21
C ASP A 93 -19.87 23.52 7.62
N ALA A 94 -19.53 23.94 8.84
CA ALA A 94 -19.76 25.30 9.29
C ALA A 94 -19.03 26.31 8.39
N PRO A 95 -19.58 27.55 8.21
CA PRO A 95 -18.90 28.58 7.45
C PRO A 95 -17.55 28.94 8.08
N VAL A 96 -16.48 28.92 7.30
CA VAL A 96 -15.16 29.39 7.74
C VAL A 96 -15.17 30.94 7.73
N ILE A 97 -15.13 31.51 8.92
CA ILE A 97 -15.14 32.98 9.08
C ILE A 97 -13.70 33.50 8.87
N TYR A 98 -13.56 34.51 8.04
CA TYR A 98 -12.28 35.15 7.80
C TYR A 98 -11.74 35.78 9.09
N SER A 99 -10.53 35.43 9.48
CA SER A 99 -9.78 36.01 10.59
C SER A 99 -8.54 36.73 10.07
N LYS A 100 -8.41 38.00 10.39
CA LYS A 100 -7.23 38.81 10.08
C LYS A 100 -6.00 38.27 10.82
N GLU A 101 -6.18 37.83 12.07
CA GLU A 101 -5.10 37.28 12.91
C GLU A 101 -4.49 35.99 12.29
N GLU A 102 -5.32 35.02 11.90
CA GLU A 102 -4.85 33.82 11.26
C GLU A 102 -4.24 34.07 9.86
N THR A 103 -4.71 35.12 9.18
CA THR A 103 -4.12 35.55 7.91
C THR A 103 -2.72 36.12 8.13
N GLU A 104 -2.53 36.91 9.18
CA GLU A 104 -1.22 37.48 9.54
C GLU A 104 -0.24 36.38 9.96
N ARG A 105 -0.67 35.44 10.81
CA ARG A 105 0.15 34.26 11.16
C ARG A 105 0.56 33.45 9.94
N SER A 106 -0.37 33.22 9.00
CA SER A 106 -0.04 32.52 7.74
C SER A 106 0.98 33.29 6.92
N ARG A 107 0.87 34.63 6.86
CA ARG A 107 1.83 35.51 6.19
C ARG A 107 3.23 35.36 6.79
N GLU A 108 3.32 35.42 8.13
CA GLU A 108 4.61 35.27 8.83
C GLU A 108 5.23 33.90 8.62
N GLU A 109 4.43 32.83 8.74
CA GLU A 109 4.93 31.47 8.52
C GLU A 109 5.39 31.24 7.08
N MET A 110 4.64 31.75 6.10
CA MET A 110 5.07 31.69 4.70
C MET A 110 6.34 32.50 4.44
N THR A 111 6.45 33.68 5.05
CA THR A 111 7.69 34.49 4.94
C THR A 111 8.88 33.73 5.48
N LYS A 112 8.79 33.17 6.70
CA LYS A 112 9.84 32.33 7.29
C LYS A 112 10.17 31.11 6.43
N ALA A 113 9.15 30.48 5.86
CA ALA A 113 9.35 29.31 5.00
C ALA A 113 10.15 29.66 3.73
N VAL A 114 9.87 30.81 3.10
CA VAL A 114 10.59 31.26 1.91
C VAL A 114 12.00 31.73 2.27
N GLN A 115 12.17 32.40 3.41
CA GLN A 115 13.49 32.76 3.93
C GLN A 115 14.35 31.50 4.18
N ASN A 116 13.78 30.47 4.78
CA ASN A 116 14.46 29.16 4.99
C ASN A 116 14.84 28.46 3.68
N MET A 117 14.22 28.82 2.54
CA MET A 117 14.62 28.32 1.22
C MET A 117 15.78 29.12 0.61
N GLY A 118 16.30 30.13 1.30
CA GLY A 118 17.43 30.93 0.89
C GLY A 118 17.10 32.32 0.39
N TYR A 119 15.84 32.69 0.36
CA TYR A 119 15.38 34.04 -0.06
C TYR A 119 15.21 34.95 1.15
N MET A 120 16.33 35.37 1.77
CA MET A 120 16.31 36.10 3.03
C MET A 120 15.55 37.43 2.96
N GLY A 121 15.55 38.11 1.81
CA GLY A 121 14.78 39.33 1.54
C GLY A 121 13.33 39.10 1.19
N ALA A 122 12.84 37.85 1.27
CA ALA A 122 11.47 37.53 0.88
C ALA A 122 10.43 38.26 1.74
N THR A 123 9.40 38.74 1.07
CA THR A 123 8.22 39.34 1.71
C THR A 123 6.96 38.69 1.21
N VAL A 124 5.99 38.55 2.10
CA VAL A 124 4.67 38.04 1.75
C VAL A 124 3.63 39.11 2.13
N GLU A 125 2.87 39.49 1.14
CA GLU A 125 1.75 40.40 1.30
C GLU A 125 0.45 39.63 1.15
N TYR A 126 -0.64 40.12 1.78
CA TYR A 126 -1.95 39.55 1.56
C TYR A 126 -2.95 40.61 1.13
N ILE A 127 -3.81 40.26 0.18
CA ILE A 127 -4.80 41.17 -0.42
C ILE A 127 -6.18 40.54 -0.23
N PRO A 128 -6.95 40.98 0.77
CA PRO A 128 -8.32 40.55 0.94
C PRO A 128 -9.25 41.35 0.00
N LYS A 129 -9.94 40.65 -0.90
CA LYS A 129 -10.99 41.26 -1.74
C LYS A 129 -12.35 40.91 -1.16
N ILE A 130 -13.00 41.91 -0.59
CA ILE A 130 -14.31 41.76 0.03
C ILE A 130 -15.40 42.10 -1.01
N LYS A 131 -16.34 41.17 -1.19
CA LYS A 131 -17.54 41.40 -2.01
C LYS A 131 -18.75 40.81 -1.30
N LYS A 132 -19.75 41.63 -0.98
CA LYS A 132 -20.89 41.24 -0.13
C LYS A 132 -20.36 40.70 1.22
N LYS A 133 -20.85 39.56 1.71
CA LYS A 133 -20.36 38.90 2.95
C LYS A 133 -19.27 37.87 2.70
N LYS A 134 -18.45 38.01 1.64
CA LYS A 134 -17.39 37.02 1.23
C LYS A 134 -16.05 37.70 1.06
N VAL A 135 -14.99 36.97 1.43
CA VAL A 135 -13.57 37.37 1.22
C VAL A 135 -12.89 36.38 0.33
N LYS A 136 -12.24 36.88 -0.71
CA LYS A 136 -11.22 36.16 -1.48
C LYS A 136 -9.86 36.69 -1.06
N LEU A 137 -9.04 35.82 -0.49
CA LEU A 137 -7.71 36.14 0.02
C LEU A 137 -6.64 35.70 -0.98
N ALA A 138 -5.75 36.62 -1.35
CA ALA A 138 -4.60 36.31 -2.16
C ALA A 138 -3.32 36.64 -1.39
N TYR A 139 -2.43 35.66 -1.20
CA TYR A 139 -1.07 35.89 -0.74
C TYR A 139 -0.17 36.12 -1.94
N LYS A 140 0.57 37.20 -1.93
CA LYS A 140 1.58 37.54 -2.95
C LYS A 140 2.96 37.41 -2.32
N VAL A 141 3.72 36.44 -2.81
CA VAL A 141 5.06 36.14 -2.36
C VAL A 141 6.05 36.79 -3.31
N ASN A 142 6.83 37.74 -2.80
CA ASN A 142 7.95 38.34 -3.48
C ASN A 142 9.23 37.74 -2.90
N THR A 143 9.95 36.95 -3.67
CA THR A 143 11.09 36.19 -3.17
C THR A 143 12.37 37.03 -3.08
N GLY A 144 12.56 37.97 -4.00
CA GLY A 144 13.84 38.65 -4.17
C GLY A 144 14.92 37.69 -4.67
N GLU A 145 16.17 38.10 -4.56
CA GLU A 145 17.32 37.31 -4.95
C GLU A 145 17.70 36.29 -3.88
N PRO A 146 18.07 35.07 -4.27
CA PRO A 146 18.50 34.04 -3.32
C PRO A 146 19.91 34.32 -2.81
N TYR A 147 20.16 34.04 -1.55
CA TYR A 147 21.51 34.04 -1.00
C TYR A 147 22.25 32.77 -1.42
N ILE A 148 23.51 32.94 -1.84
CA ILE A 148 24.40 31.88 -2.35
C ILE A 148 25.59 31.72 -1.40
N VAL A 149 25.94 30.49 -1.07
CA VAL A 149 27.13 30.17 -0.26
C VAL A 149 28.38 30.48 -1.07
N ARG A 150 29.14 31.47 -0.64
CA ARG A 150 30.40 31.90 -1.28
C ARG A 150 31.56 31.02 -0.84
N SER A 151 31.68 30.79 0.46
CA SER A 151 32.72 29.94 1.03
C SER A 151 32.15 29.00 2.08
N LEU A 152 32.74 27.81 2.18
CA LEU A 152 32.36 26.80 3.15
C LEU A 152 33.53 26.41 4.02
N LYS A 153 33.41 26.61 5.34
CA LYS A 153 34.45 26.26 6.31
C LYS A 153 33.92 25.23 7.30
N TYR A 154 34.81 24.43 7.85
CA TYR A 154 34.53 23.45 8.88
C TYR A 154 35.38 23.73 10.11
N ASP A 155 34.74 23.88 11.25
CA ASP A 155 35.36 24.02 12.56
C ASP A 155 35.04 22.76 13.36
N VAL A 156 35.92 21.76 13.24
CA VAL A 156 35.79 20.44 13.86
C VAL A 156 37.10 20.14 14.58
N GLN A 157 37.06 20.20 15.90
CA GLN A 157 38.24 19.99 16.76
C GLN A 157 38.52 18.51 17.06
N ASP A 158 37.50 17.62 16.89
CA ASP A 158 37.68 16.17 17.09
C ASP A 158 38.27 15.56 15.81
N GLU A 159 39.58 15.18 15.87
CA GLU A 159 40.32 14.67 14.72
C GLU A 159 39.71 13.43 14.11
N LYS A 160 39.20 12.49 14.92
CA LYS A 160 38.57 11.26 14.44
C LYS A 160 37.30 11.54 13.69
N ILE A 161 36.47 12.44 14.23
CA ILE A 161 35.21 12.85 13.51
C ILE A 161 35.56 13.58 12.23
N TRP A 162 36.57 14.43 12.27
CA TRP A 162 37.03 15.13 11.06
C TRP A 162 37.46 14.15 9.95
N GLU A 163 38.24 13.11 10.30
CA GLU A 163 38.60 12.06 9.34
C GLU A 163 37.35 11.34 8.74
N TYR A 164 36.36 11.02 9.57
CA TYR A 164 35.12 10.42 9.08
C TYR A 164 34.36 11.36 8.13
N MET A 165 34.30 12.64 8.45
CA MET A 165 33.65 13.64 7.58
C MET A 165 34.37 13.79 6.26
N GLN A 166 35.71 13.80 6.26
CA GLN A 166 36.52 13.87 5.03
C GLN A 166 36.31 12.65 4.13
N LYS A 167 36.34 11.43 4.73
CA LYS A 167 36.10 10.17 3.99
C LYS A 167 34.69 10.12 3.34
N ASP A 168 33.70 10.78 3.95
CA ASP A 168 32.32 10.85 3.47
C ASP A 168 32.00 12.16 2.73
N SER A 169 33.02 12.94 2.38
CA SER A 169 32.85 14.26 1.73
C SER A 169 32.11 14.22 0.40
N ALA A 170 32.20 13.11 -0.34
CA ALA A 170 31.45 12.92 -1.60
C ALA A 170 29.92 12.86 -1.40
N SER A 171 29.45 12.60 -0.17
CA SER A 171 28.01 12.46 0.18
C SER A 171 27.44 13.75 0.79
N THR A 172 28.23 14.82 0.96
CA THR A 172 27.75 16.07 1.57
C THR A 172 26.70 16.76 0.71
N TYR A 173 25.73 17.40 1.37
CA TYR A 173 24.76 18.26 0.72
C TYR A 173 25.25 19.71 0.58
N LEU A 174 26.39 20.04 1.20
CA LEU A 174 26.94 21.37 1.21
C LEU A 174 27.96 21.56 0.07
N SER A 175 27.86 22.64 -0.65
CA SER A 175 28.84 23.04 -1.65
C SER A 175 28.86 24.54 -1.81
N GLU A 176 30.00 25.07 -2.19
CA GLU A 176 30.10 26.48 -2.64
C GLU A 176 29.25 26.67 -3.91
N GLY A 177 28.60 27.81 -4.03
CA GLY A 177 27.67 28.11 -5.11
C GLY A 177 26.20 27.60 -4.87
N MET A 178 25.94 26.82 -3.83
CA MET A 178 24.56 26.38 -3.51
C MET A 178 23.74 27.54 -2.94
N TYR A 179 22.41 27.44 -3.02
CA TYR A 179 21.51 28.33 -2.28
C TYR A 179 21.62 28.09 -0.78
N PHE A 180 21.69 29.17 -0.01
CA PHE A 180 21.68 29.11 1.45
C PHE A 180 20.30 28.68 1.94
N ASN A 181 20.10 27.37 2.14
CA ASN A 181 18.81 26.76 2.44
C ASN A 181 18.87 26.02 3.78
N ALA A 182 18.11 26.49 4.76
CA ALA A 182 18.08 25.91 6.11
C ALA A 182 17.68 24.43 6.13
N ASN A 183 16.82 23.98 5.19
CA ASN A 183 16.44 22.58 5.09
C ASN A 183 17.63 21.70 4.61
N ILE A 184 18.48 22.23 3.73
CA ILE A 184 19.70 21.54 3.29
C ILE A 184 20.68 21.46 4.46
N LEU A 185 20.83 22.55 5.24
CA LEU A 185 21.70 22.57 6.42
C LEU A 185 21.23 21.54 7.47
N ASP A 186 19.92 21.42 7.77
CA ASP A 186 19.40 20.42 8.68
C ASP A 186 19.54 19.00 8.12
N SER A 187 19.37 18.82 6.80
CA SER A 187 19.61 17.53 6.13
C SER A 187 21.08 17.08 6.27
N GLU A 188 22.03 18.01 6.18
CA GLU A 188 23.43 17.73 6.40
C GLU A 188 23.74 17.39 7.87
N ARG A 189 23.13 18.10 8.81
CA ARG A 189 23.22 17.74 10.25
C ARG A 189 22.74 16.30 10.48
N GLN A 190 21.60 15.93 9.88
CA GLN A 190 21.07 14.58 9.98
C GLN A 190 21.96 13.54 9.29
N ARG A 191 22.57 13.87 8.14
CA ARG A 191 23.49 12.99 7.42
C ARG A 191 24.74 12.70 8.26
N ILE A 192 25.39 13.74 8.77
CA ILE A 192 26.58 13.61 9.63
C ILE A 192 26.23 12.83 10.88
N THR A 193 25.16 13.19 11.58
CA THR A 193 24.68 12.48 12.76
C THR A 193 24.46 10.99 12.48
N GLY A 194 23.73 10.68 11.40
CA GLY A 194 23.48 9.29 11.01
C GLY A 194 24.74 8.53 10.63
N ASN A 195 25.75 9.20 10.07
CA ASN A 195 27.05 8.60 9.77
C ASN A 195 27.83 8.28 11.07
N LEU A 196 27.91 9.23 11.99
CA LEU A 196 28.60 9.04 13.26
C LEU A 196 27.93 7.97 14.14
N LEU A 197 26.60 7.93 14.22
CA LEU A 197 25.86 6.86 14.90
C LEU A 197 26.11 5.47 14.30
N ARG A 198 26.49 5.36 13.02
CA ARG A 198 26.89 4.09 12.40
C ARG A 198 28.35 3.71 12.71
N ASN A 199 29.15 4.66 13.18
CA ASN A 199 30.58 4.49 13.45
C ASN A 199 30.94 4.58 14.93
N GLY A 200 30.04 4.17 15.82
CA GLY A 200 30.33 4.01 17.23
C GLY A 200 29.95 5.17 18.15
N TYR A 201 29.54 6.31 17.61
CA TYR A 201 29.27 7.52 18.41
C TYR A 201 27.85 7.50 19.00
N TYR A 202 27.55 6.58 19.90
CA TYR A 202 26.23 6.32 20.47
C TYR A 202 25.51 7.54 21.06
N LYS A 203 26.27 8.45 21.71
CA LYS A 203 25.71 9.68 22.33
C LYS A 203 25.64 10.87 21.38
N PHE A 204 26.11 10.74 20.16
CA PHE A 204 26.10 11.84 19.24
C PHE A 204 24.66 12.16 18.79
N ASN A 205 24.33 13.45 18.77
CA ASN A 205 23.07 13.93 18.24
C ASN A 205 23.26 15.18 17.37
N LYS A 206 22.26 15.57 16.63
CA LYS A 206 22.36 16.70 15.68
C LYS A 206 22.60 18.06 16.33
N ASP A 207 22.36 18.20 17.63
CA ASP A 207 22.48 19.49 18.33
C ASP A 207 23.95 19.85 18.62
N TYR A 208 24.88 18.88 18.46
CA TYR A 208 26.31 19.17 18.43
C TYR A 208 26.76 19.91 17.15
N ILE A 209 25.91 19.94 16.11
CA ILE A 209 26.25 20.60 14.85
C ILE A 209 25.45 21.91 14.74
N SER A 210 26.17 23.03 14.61
CA SER A 210 25.61 24.36 14.38
C SER A 210 26.25 25.02 13.17
N TYR A 211 25.66 26.11 12.72
CA TYR A 211 26.19 26.89 11.58
C TYR A 211 26.28 28.36 11.96
N THR A 212 27.37 28.99 11.56
CA THR A 212 27.48 30.44 11.49
C THR A 212 27.42 30.85 10.02
N ALA A 213 26.62 31.85 9.75
CA ALA A 213 26.40 32.38 8.40
C ALA A 213 26.63 33.87 8.39
N ASP A 214 27.73 34.32 7.81
CA ASP A 214 28.11 35.72 7.71
C ASP A 214 27.77 36.27 6.33
N THR A 215 26.88 37.27 6.28
CA THR A 215 26.46 37.90 5.02
C THR A 215 27.50 38.93 4.56
N VAL A 216 27.82 38.87 3.30
CA VAL A 216 28.75 39.83 2.65
C VAL A 216 27.98 41.09 2.25
N ARG A 217 28.33 42.24 2.84
CA ARG A 217 27.65 43.53 2.59
C ARG A 217 27.59 43.86 1.10
N GLY A 218 26.39 44.27 0.64
CA GLY A 218 26.18 44.70 -0.76
C GLY A 218 26.10 43.55 -1.77
N THR A 219 26.07 42.29 -1.31
CA THR A 219 25.92 41.11 -2.15
C THR A 219 24.86 40.14 -1.58
N TYR A 220 24.44 39.21 -2.43
CA TYR A 220 23.56 38.10 -1.98
C TYR A 220 24.40 36.85 -1.69
N GLN A 221 25.53 37.03 -0.97
CA GLN A 221 26.49 35.98 -0.68
C GLN A 221 26.62 35.75 0.84
N VAL A 222 26.90 34.51 1.23
CA VAL A 222 27.09 34.08 2.61
C VAL A 222 28.33 33.23 2.74
N ASP A 223 29.16 33.56 3.73
CA ASP A 223 30.23 32.69 4.19
C ASP A 223 29.71 31.78 5.27
N LEU A 224 29.72 30.47 5.02
CA LEU A 224 29.13 29.47 5.88
C LEU A 224 30.22 28.71 6.63
N THR A 225 30.10 28.62 7.97
CA THR A 225 30.98 27.81 8.79
C THR A 225 30.14 26.77 9.53
N LEU A 226 30.47 25.49 9.37
CA LEU A 226 29.92 24.40 10.15
C LEU A 226 30.76 24.22 11.42
N HIS A 227 30.14 24.32 12.58
CA HIS A 227 30.77 24.08 13.87
C HIS A 227 30.29 22.73 14.41
N LEU A 228 31.22 21.90 14.89
CA LEU A 228 30.94 20.68 15.63
C LEU A 228 31.41 20.85 17.04
N ALA A 229 30.49 20.97 18.01
CA ALA A 229 30.78 21.15 19.41
C ALA A 229 31.41 19.87 20.02
N ARG A 230 32.40 20.04 20.89
CA ARG A 230 33.01 18.94 21.64
C ARG A 230 32.04 18.33 22.67
N TYR A 231 32.25 17.07 23.01
CA TYR A 231 31.46 16.35 23.98
C TYR A 231 31.69 16.88 25.41
N ARG A 232 30.59 16.96 26.16
CA ARG A 232 30.60 17.25 27.59
C ARG A 232 29.72 16.24 28.33
N GLN A 233 30.28 15.55 29.30
CA GLN A 233 29.59 14.47 30.01
C GLN A 233 28.43 14.99 30.87
N HIS A 234 28.62 16.10 31.56
CA HIS A 234 27.62 16.81 32.36
C HIS A 234 27.94 18.30 32.43
N SER A 235 26.99 19.10 32.89
CA SER A 235 27.20 20.54 33.08
C SER A 235 28.36 20.79 34.02
N GLY A 236 29.43 21.48 33.55
CA GLY A 236 30.67 21.74 34.33
C GLY A 236 31.83 20.76 34.08
N ALA A 237 31.60 19.65 33.35
CA ALA A 237 32.73 18.77 32.95
C ALA A 237 33.58 19.45 31.85
N GLU A 238 34.85 19.02 31.77
CA GLU A 238 35.79 19.45 30.72
C GLU A 238 35.29 19.01 29.33
N LEU A 239 35.64 19.80 28.31
CA LEU A 239 35.38 19.46 26.92
C LEU A 239 36.36 18.39 26.45
N GLN A 240 35.85 17.30 25.93
CA GLN A 240 36.61 16.18 25.40
C GLN A 240 36.12 15.75 24.04
N ASP A 241 36.87 14.89 23.38
CA ASP A 241 36.41 14.29 22.11
C ASP A 241 35.23 13.37 22.34
N HIS A 242 34.41 13.21 21.34
CA HIS A 242 33.23 12.36 21.41
C HIS A 242 33.63 10.89 21.66
N PRO A 243 33.09 10.21 22.72
CA PRO A 243 33.44 8.84 22.98
C PRO A 243 32.89 7.89 21.92
N GLN A 244 33.73 7.01 21.44
CA GLN A 244 33.36 5.94 20.52
C GLN A 244 33.12 4.66 21.34
N TYR A 245 31.96 4.06 21.18
CA TYR A 245 31.50 2.91 21.95
C TYR A 245 31.63 1.61 21.17
N THR A 246 32.08 0.56 21.83
CA THR A 246 32.04 -0.83 21.38
C THR A 246 31.01 -1.61 22.16
N ILE A 247 30.43 -2.64 21.54
CA ILE A 247 29.49 -3.53 22.21
C ILE A 247 30.29 -4.52 23.10
N ASN A 248 30.06 -4.48 24.41
CA ASN A 248 30.69 -5.40 25.36
C ASN A 248 29.95 -6.74 25.37
N LYS A 249 28.67 -6.73 25.71
CA LYS A 249 27.83 -7.92 25.82
C LYS A 249 26.46 -7.66 25.23
N VAL A 250 25.83 -8.73 24.71
CA VAL A 250 24.43 -8.71 24.31
C VAL A 250 23.67 -9.73 25.15
N ASN A 251 22.56 -9.32 25.74
CA ASN A 251 21.73 -10.14 26.61
C ASN A 251 20.30 -10.16 26.04
N PHE A 252 19.65 -11.31 26.01
CA PHE A 252 18.23 -11.42 25.73
C PHE A 252 17.42 -11.56 27.00
N ILE A 253 16.27 -10.86 27.05
CA ILE A 253 15.22 -11.06 28.05
C ILE A 253 13.96 -11.45 27.28
N ALA A 254 13.62 -12.74 27.32
CA ALA A 254 12.58 -13.30 26.46
C ALA A 254 11.15 -13.08 26.96
N ASP A 255 10.96 -12.83 28.25
CA ASP A 255 9.64 -12.66 28.88
C ASP A 255 9.51 -11.26 29.51
N TYR A 256 9.80 -10.21 28.73
CA TYR A 256 9.65 -8.83 29.18
C TYR A 256 8.24 -8.33 28.97
N ASP A 257 7.61 -7.81 30.04
CA ASP A 257 6.32 -7.13 29.95
C ASP A 257 6.51 -5.61 30.07
N VAL A 258 6.31 -4.90 28.98
CA VAL A 258 6.42 -3.42 28.91
C VAL A 258 5.47 -2.72 29.87
N LEU A 259 4.32 -3.33 30.17
CA LEU A 259 3.28 -2.73 31.02
C LEU A 259 3.55 -2.92 32.52
N GLN A 260 4.29 -3.96 32.90
CA GLN A 260 4.56 -4.31 34.30
C GLN A 260 5.94 -3.87 34.76
N SER A 261 6.88 -3.67 33.84
CA SER A 261 8.29 -3.46 34.17
C SER A 261 8.78 -2.10 33.71
N SER A 262 8.81 -1.12 34.62
CA SER A 262 9.45 0.18 34.36
C SER A 262 11.00 0.12 34.45
N ALA A 263 11.54 -0.80 35.22
CA ALA A 263 12.97 -1.01 35.38
C ALA A 263 13.37 -2.46 35.05
N LEU A 264 14.63 -2.67 34.64
CA LEU A 264 15.20 -4.01 34.39
C LEU A 264 15.22 -4.88 35.68
N SER A 265 15.35 -4.25 36.84
CA SER A 265 15.35 -4.91 38.16
C SER A 265 14.00 -5.51 38.57
N SER A 266 12.91 -5.14 37.89
CA SER A 266 11.56 -5.66 38.16
C SER A 266 11.18 -6.85 37.26
N VAL A 267 12.10 -7.33 36.42
CA VAL A 267 11.85 -8.49 35.54
C VAL A 267 12.12 -9.78 36.32
N GLU A 268 11.11 -10.62 36.48
CA GLU A 268 11.25 -11.96 37.05
C GLU A 268 11.99 -12.87 36.08
N ILE A 269 13.20 -13.26 36.43
CA ILE A 269 14.07 -14.18 35.67
C ILE A 269 14.33 -15.40 36.60
N ASN A 270 13.89 -16.58 36.14
CA ASN A 270 14.05 -17.81 36.90
C ASN A 270 15.14 -18.72 36.33
N ASP A 271 15.45 -18.57 35.01
CA ASP A 271 16.38 -19.44 34.33
C ASP A 271 17.07 -18.72 33.15
N SER A 272 18.20 -19.30 32.71
CA SER A 272 18.98 -18.76 31.61
C SER A 272 19.66 -19.85 30.79
N ILE A 273 19.87 -19.59 29.51
CA ILE A 273 20.65 -20.47 28.63
C ILE A 273 21.70 -19.64 27.87
N HIS A 274 22.84 -20.19 27.64
CA HIS A 274 23.87 -19.58 26.79
C HIS A 274 23.88 -20.24 25.41
N TYR A 275 23.73 -19.42 24.37
CA TYR A 275 23.79 -19.93 22.99
C TYR A 275 24.67 -19.01 22.13
N LYS A 276 25.75 -19.59 21.56
CA LYS A 276 26.76 -18.85 20.78
C LYS A 276 27.35 -17.64 21.52
N GLY A 277 27.61 -17.80 22.80
CA GLY A 277 28.16 -16.73 23.65
C GLY A 277 27.17 -15.65 24.08
N VAL A 278 25.90 -15.78 23.73
CA VAL A 278 24.86 -14.82 24.11
C VAL A 278 23.98 -15.44 25.20
N PRO A 279 23.86 -14.82 26.38
CA PRO A 279 22.92 -15.25 27.40
C PRO A 279 21.50 -14.86 27.10
N ILE A 280 20.55 -15.77 27.33
CA ILE A 280 19.13 -15.63 27.12
C ILE A 280 18.43 -15.93 28.45
N TYR A 281 17.82 -14.92 29.02
CA TYR A 281 17.10 -14.96 30.29
C TYR A 281 15.61 -15.12 30.03
N TYR A 282 14.94 -16.00 30.78
CA TYR A 282 13.50 -16.25 30.66
C TYR A 282 12.87 -16.64 32.01
N LYS A 283 11.54 -16.53 32.10
CA LYS A 283 10.81 -16.81 33.37
C LYS A 283 10.53 -18.31 33.55
N ASP A 284 9.76 -18.92 32.63
CA ASP A 284 9.28 -20.29 32.77
C ASP A 284 9.92 -21.20 31.71
N LYS A 285 9.50 -21.07 30.47
CA LYS A 285 9.99 -21.86 29.34
C LYS A 285 10.29 -20.96 28.15
N LEU A 286 11.49 -21.09 27.61
CA LEU A 286 11.86 -20.34 26.42
C LEU A 286 10.95 -20.74 25.24
N TYR A 287 10.12 -19.82 24.78
CA TYR A 287 9.12 -20.07 23.74
C TYR A 287 9.68 -20.03 22.32
N LEU A 288 10.83 -19.40 22.10
CA LEU A 288 11.57 -19.39 20.84
C LEU A 288 12.82 -20.26 20.93
N ARG A 289 13.20 -20.90 19.85
CA ARG A 289 14.50 -21.58 19.77
C ARG A 289 15.63 -20.56 19.87
N PRO A 290 16.73 -20.82 20.64
CA PRO A 290 17.87 -19.89 20.78
C PRO A 290 18.44 -19.44 19.43
N LYS A 291 18.48 -20.33 18.45
CA LYS A 291 18.91 -20.02 17.08
C LYS A 291 18.09 -18.92 16.43
N VAL A 292 16.77 -18.85 16.65
CA VAL A 292 15.90 -17.80 16.09
C VAL A 292 16.27 -16.44 16.65
N LEU A 293 16.60 -16.37 17.94
CA LEU A 293 17.02 -15.12 18.59
C LEU A 293 18.34 -14.63 17.99
N THR A 294 19.35 -15.49 17.93
CA THR A 294 20.68 -15.09 17.42
C THR A 294 20.69 -14.84 15.91
N ASP A 295 19.90 -15.56 15.10
CA ASP A 295 19.84 -15.34 13.64
C ASP A 295 19.18 -13.98 13.27
N ASN A 296 18.31 -13.44 14.14
CA ASN A 296 17.66 -12.15 13.95
C ASN A 296 18.42 -10.97 14.58
N LEU A 297 19.40 -11.24 15.44
CA LEU A 297 20.27 -10.24 16.04
C LEU A 297 21.29 -9.73 15.00
N ARG A 298 21.55 -8.42 15.01
CA ARG A 298 22.59 -7.77 14.18
C ARG A 298 23.66 -7.08 15.03
N ILE A 299 23.43 -6.96 16.30
CA ILE A 299 24.35 -6.38 17.25
C ILE A 299 25.33 -7.48 17.69
N THR A 300 26.63 -7.30 17.45
CA THR A 300 27.66 -8.31 17.75
C THR A 300 28.54 -7.80 18.84
N PRO A 301 28.84 -8.61 19.88
CA PRO A 301 29.88 -8.26 20.89
C PRO A 301 31.24 -8.06 20.21
N GLY A 302 31.98 -7.02 20.63
CA GLY A 302 33.28 -6.64 20.08
C GLY A 302 33.21 -5.63 18.92
N ASP A 303 32.09 -5.51 18.24
CA ASP A 303 31.91 -4.54 17.16
C ASP A 303 31.64 -3.13 17.70
N LEU A 304 31.93 -2.11 16.91
CA LEU A 304 31.49 -0.73 17.18
C LEU A 304 29.96 -0.66 17.24
N TYR A 305 29.42 0.21 18.09
CA TYR A 305 28.00 0.55 18.04
C TYR A 305 27.60 1.02 16.66
N ASN A 306 26.51 0.51 16.15
CA ASN A 306 25.98 0.87 14.85
C ASN A 306 24.46 0.97 14.91
N GLU A 307 23.93 2.20 14.78
CA GLU A 307 22.49 2.47 14.80
C GLU A 307 21.74 1.69 13.70
N GLN A 308 22.37 1.47 12.54
CA GLN A 308 21.73 0.70 11.47
C GLN A 308 21.52 -0.77 11.86
N ASP A 309 22.44 -1.36 12.63
CA ASP A 309 22.30 -2.74 13.09
C ASP A 309 21.28 -2.87 14.22
N VAL A 310 21.14 -1.82 15.04
CA VAL A 310 20.03 -1.71 16.00
C VAL A 310 18.68 -1.67 15.25
N GLN A 311 18.53 -0.81 14.25
CA GLN A 311 17.31 -0.70 13.46
C GLN A 311 17.02 -2.01 12.67
N ARG A 312 18.03 -2.66 12.16
CA ARG A 312 17.92 -3.98 11.54
C ARG A 312 17.46 -5.04 12.53
N THR A 313 17.96 -5.00 13.76
CA THR A 313 17.52 -5.89 14.84
C THR A 313 16.04 -5.68 15.14
N TYR A 314 15.59 -4.44 15.34
CA TYR A 314 14.16 -4.13 15.48
C TYR A 314 13.33 -4.64 14.30
N SER A 315 13.77 -4.38 13.07
CA SER A 315 13.07 -4.82 11.86
C SER A 315 13.00 -6.35 11.73
N ASN A 316 14.03 -7.07 12.18
CA ASN A 316 14.03 -8.53 12.12
C ASN A 316 13.07 -9.14 13.14
N PHE A 317 13.11 -8.68 14.39
CA PHE A 317 12.20 -9.17 15.44
C PHE A 317 10.75 -8.73 15.19
N GLY A 318 10.52 -7.53 14.63
CA GLY A 318 9.19 -7.05 14.26
C GLY A 318 8.48 -7.88 13.18
N ARG A 319 9.21 -8.77 12.48
CA ARG A 319 8.64 -9.73 11.51
C ARG A 319 8.18 -11.04 12.13
N LEU A 320 8.51 -11.28 13.39
CA LEU A 320 8.16 -12.51 14.08
C LEU A 320 6.77 -12.39 14.71
N PRO A 321 5.73 -13.08 14.18
CA PRO A 321 4.35 -12.96 14.65
C PRO A 321 4.12 -13.31 16.12
N VAL A 322 5.03 -14.10 16.69
CA VAL A 322 5.01 -14.49 18.10
C VAL A 322 5.40 -13.34 19.04
N LEU A 323 6.03 -12.29 18.51
CA LEU A 323 6.43 -11.12 19.28
C LEU A 323 5.42 -9.97 19.10
N LYS A 324 5.09 -9.31 20.20
CA LYS A 324 4.26 -8.11 20.22
C LYS A 324 5.11 -6.85 20.20
N TYR A 325 6.16 -6.82 21.02
CA TYR A 325 7.08 -5.70 21.14
C TYR A 325 8.52 -6.21 21.27
N THR A 326 9.45 -5.43 20.74
CA THR A 326 10.88 -5.59 20.92
C THR A 326 11.44 -4.27 21.40
N ASN A 327 12.26 -4.28 22.43
CA ASN A 327 12.95 -3.10 22.93
C ASN A 327 14.44 -3.43 23.08
N VAL A 328 15.31 -2.53 22.63
CA VAL A 328 16.75 -2.66 22.80
C VAL A 328 17.24 -1.50 23.66
N ARG A 329 17.80 -1.81 24.83
CA ARG A 329 18.39 -0.80 25.72
C ARG A 329 19.88 -1.03 25.84
N PHE A 330 20.61 0.06 25.92
CA PHE A 330 22.04 0.05 26.10
C PHE A 330 22.38 0.66 27.46
N PHE A 331 23.30 0.00 28.17
CA PHE A 331 23.86 0.49 29.43
C PHE A 331 25.36 0.65 29.26
N GLU A 332 25.84 1.84 29.61
CA GLU A 332 27.26 2.16 29.55
C GLU A 332 28.03 1.42 30.60
N THR A 333 29.20 0.99 30.24
CA THR A 333 30.19 0.40 31.14
C THR A 333 31.58 0.80 30.68
N GLN A 334 32.51 0.92 31.59
CA GLN A 334 33.93 1.13 31.29
C GLN A 334 34.69 -0.17 31.52
N VAL A 335 35.47 -0.58 30.55
CA VAL A 335 36.34 -1.76 30.64
C VAL A 335 37.68 -1.36 30.05
N ASN A 336 38.75 -1.37 30.90
CA ASN A 336 40.12 -0.95 30.50
C ASN A 336 40.13 0.44 29.85
N ASP A 337 39.55 1.44 30.51
CA ASP A 337 39.38 2.83 30.04
C ASP A 337 38.70 3.05 28.69
N SER A 338 38.13 1.99 28.13
CA SER A 338 37.34 2.07 26.90
C SER A 338 35.86 2.16 27.19
N ALA A 339 35.15 3.06 26.50
CA ALA A 339 33.70 3.21 26.58
C ALA A 339 33.03 2.02 25.89
N LYS A 340 32.22 1.26 26.64
CA LYS A 340 31.55 0.07 26.15
C LYS A 340 30.04 0.10 26.45
N LEU A 341 29.26 -0.64 25.66
CA LEU A 341 27.81 -0.79 25.83
C LEU A 341 27.43 -2.24 26.08
N ASN A 342 26.66 -2.46 27.15
CA ASN A 342 25.92 -3.72 27.33
C ASN A 342 24.54 -3.56 26.73
N ALA A 343 24.23 -4.36 25.69
CA ALA A 343 22.94 -4.35 25.02
C ALA A 343 21.99 -5.36 25.66
N TYR A 344 20.75 -4.95 25.91
CA TYR A 344 19.66 -5.80 26.39
C TYR A 344 18.52 -5.79 25.36
N VAL A 345 18.29 -6.94 24.73
CA VAL A 345 17.21 -7.15 23.78
C VAL A 345 16.03 -7.76 24.51
N MET A 346 15.03 -6.96 24.80
CA MET A 346 13.85 -7.32 25.57
C MET A 346 12.68 -7.63 24.64
N LEU A 347 12.09 -8.81 24.80
CA LEU A 347 11.07 -9.35 23.90
C LEU A 347 9.76 -9.58 24.66
N THR A 348 8.69 -8.97 24.20
CA THR A 348 7.34 -9.19 24.72
C THR A 348 6.59 -10.14 23.81
N LYS A 349 6.14 -11.26 24.35
CA LYS A 349 5.40 -12.27 23.60
C LYS A 349 3.99 -11.80 23.24
N ASN A 350 3.51 -12.21 22.07
CA ASN A 350 2.13 -12.08 21.64
C ASN A 350 1.33 -13.32 22.06
N LYS A 351 0.00 -13.25 21.98
CA LYS A 351 -0.85 -14.45 22.14
C LYS A 351 -0.48 -15.46 21.05
N HIS A 352 -0.13 -16.67 21.45
CA HIS A 352 0.29 -17.72 20.51
C HIS A 352 -0.85 -18.16 19.61
N GLN A 353 -2.08 -18.21 20.13
CA GLN A 353 -3.27 -18.67 19.44
C GLN A 353 -4.32 -17.57 19.36
N SER A 354 -5.09 -17.58 18.29
CA SER A 354 -6.26 -16.74 18.12
C SER A 354 -7.30 -17.46 17.28
N VAL A 355 -8.56 -17.24 17.62
CA VAL A 355 -9.73 -17.65 16.84
C VAL A 355 -10.44 -16.40 16.39
N SER A 356 -10.88 -16.35 15.14
CA SER A 356 -11.68 -15.26 14.60
C SER A 356 -12.90 -15.81 13.87
N PHE A 357 -14.01 -15.08 14.00
CA PHE A 357 -15.26 -15.36 13.32
C PHE A 357 -15.57 -14.19 12.39
N GLU A 358 -15.94 -14.50 11.16
CA GLU A 358 -16.35 -13.52 10.15
C GLU A 358 -17.76 -13.89 9.66
N LEU A 359 -18.64 -12.90 9.55
CA LEU A 359 -19.94 -13.02 8.92
C LEU A 359 -19.98 -12.00 7.76
N GLU A 360 -20.38 -12.47 6.58
CA GLU A 360 -20.45 -11.67 5.36
C GLU A 360 -21.86 -11.78 4.78
N GLY A 361 -22.44 -10.64 4.37
CA GLY A 361 -23.57 -10.62 3.44
C GLY A 361 -23.02 -10.51 2.02
N THR A 362 -23.48 -11.33 1.10
CA THR A 362 -23.07 -11.32 -0.30
C THR A 362 -24.23 -10.89 -1.20
N ASN A 363 -23.88 -10.23 -2.31
CA ASN A 363 -24.80 -9.92 -3.40
C ASN A 363 -24.06 -10.10 -4.72
N SER A 364 -24.38 -11.19 -5.43
CA SER A 364 -23.73 -11.52 -6.70
C SER A 364 -24.74 -11.31 -7.82
N ALA A 365 -24.62 -10.17 -8.51
CA ALA A 365 -25.48 -9.80 -9.65
C ALA A 365 -26.99 -9.74 -9.36
N GLY A 366 -27.38 -9.53 -8.11
CA GLY A 366 -28.78 -9.49 -7.68
C GLY A 366 -29.17 -10.64 -6.74
N ASP A 367 -28.40 -11.72 -6.72
CA ASP A 367 -28.60 -12.87 -5.84
C ASP A 367 -28.05 -12.53 -4.44
N LEU A 368 -28.91 -12.69 -3.45
CA LEU A 368 -28.56 -12.39 -2.06
C LEU A 368 -28.06 -13.66 -1.35
N GLY A 369 -27.00 -13.51 -0.59
CA GLY A 369 -26.40 -14.60 0.13
C GLY A 369 -25.77 -14.19 1.45
N ALA A 370 -25.31 -15.20 2.18
CA ALA A 370 -24.57 -15.05 3.42
C ALA A 370 -23.40 -16.04 3.44
N ALA A 371 -22.28 -15.61 4.02
CA ALA A 371 -21.15 -16.48 4.29
C ALA A 371 -20.68 -16.33 5.74
N ALA A 372 -20.19 -17.43 6.30
CA ALA A 372 -19.57 -17.46 7.61
C ALA A 372 -18.20 -18.12 7.52
N SER A 373 -17.23 -17.61 8.24
CA SER A 373 -15.94 -18.28 8.36
C SER A 373 -15.42 -18.29 9.80
N VAL A 374 -14.70 -19.35 10.13
CA VAL A 374 -13.99 -19.54 11.38
C VAL A 374 -12.52 -19.76 11.05
N SER A 375 -11.65 -18.96 11.64
CA SER A 375 -10.19 -19.10 11.43
C SER A 375 -9.51 -19.35 12.78
N PHE A 376 -8.69 -20.39 12.84
CA PHE A 376 -7.76 -20.67 13.92
C PHE A 376 -6.34 -20.36 13.47
N GLN A 377 -5.60 -19.60 14.25
CA GLN A 377 -4.21 -19.25 13.99
C GLN A 377 -3.33 -19.58 15.18
N ASN A 378 -2.22 -20.29 14.94
CA ASN A 378 -1.13 -20.47 15.90
C ASN A 378 0.15 -19.83 15.34
N ARG A 379 0.78 -18.95 16.11
CA ARG A 379 1.94 -18.11 15.67
C ARG A 379 3.30 -18.69 16.06
N ASN A 380 3.37 -19.89 16.58
CA ASN A 380 4.64 -20.46 17.05
C ASN A 380 4.63 -21.99 17.11
N VAL A 381 4.24 -22.64 16.04
CA VAL A 381 4.01 -24.10 16.03
C VAL A 381 5.27 -24.88 16.38
N PHE A 382 6.40 -24.53 15.79
CA PHE A 382 7.68 -25.21 15.97
C PHE A 382 8.71 -24.39 16.74
N ARG A 383 8.28 -23.44 17.54
CA ARG A 383 9.15 -22.53 18.32
C ARG A 383 10.12 -21.69 17.45
N GLY A 384 9.76 -21.43 16.20
CA GLY A 384 10.50 -20.61 15.26
C GLY A 384 9.70 -19.41 14.75
N SER A 385 8.56 -19.10 15.41
CA SER A 385 7.59 -18.08 15.02
C SER A 385 6.88 -18.42 13.69
N GLU A 386 6.77 -19.71 13.40
CA GLU A 386 5.96 -20.18 12.26
C GLU A 386 4.48 -19.96 12.55
N THR A 387 3.76 -19.44 11.55
CA THR A 387 2.33 -19.22 11.65
C THR A 387 1.58 -20.33 10.93
N PHE A 388 0.76 -21.07 11.66
CA PHE A 388 -0.17 -22.05 11.11
C PHE A 388 -1.57 -21.46 11.16
N LEU A 389 -2.28 -21.50 10.05
CA LEU A 389 -3.64 -21.02 9.86
C LEU A 389 -4.52 -22.16 9.37
N VAL A 390 -5.69 -22.32 9.96
CA VAL A 390 -6.79 -23.10 9.39
C VAL A 390 -8.01 -22.21 9.32
N LYS A 391 -8.61 -22.11 8.14
CA LYS A 391 -9.86 -21.38 7.90
C LYS A 391 -10.90 -22.33 7.34
N LEU A 392 -12.06 -22.35 7.98
CA LEU A 392 -13.27 -23.03 7.49
C LEU A 392 -14.23 -21.95 7.02
N ARG A 393 -14.79 -22.11 5.82
CA ARG A 393 -15.76 -21.20 5.24
C ARG A 393 -16.97 -21.95 4.72
N GLY A 394 -18.16 -21.43 5.03
CA GLY A 394 -19.41 -21.85 4.42
C GLY A 394 -20.11 -20.63 3.82
N ALA A 395 -20.66 -20.78 2.62
CA ALA A 395 -21.46 -19.74 1.97
C ALA A 395 -22.73 -20.35 1.37
N TYR A 396 -23.77 -19.55 1.39
CA TYR A 396 -25.06 -19.86 0.78
C TYR A 396 -25.58 -18.63 0.04
N GLU A 397 -26.09 -18.84 -1.17
CA GLU A 397 -26.62 -17.77 -2.01
C GLU A 397 -27.88 -18.25 -2.72
N ALA A 398 -28.96 -17.49 -2.62
CA ALA A 398 -30.19 -17.77 -3.32
C ALA A 398 -30.06 -17.26 -4.77
N VAL A 399 -29.92 -18.18 -5.72
CA VAL A 399 -29.77 -17.85 -7.13
C VAL A 399 -31.18 -17.77 -7.76
N SER A 400 -31.48 -16.67 -8.43
CA SER A 400 -32.80 -16.46 -9.05
C SER A 400 -32.74 -16.68 -10.58
N GLY A 401 -33.73 -17.40 -11.11
CA GLY A 401 -34.08 -17.32 -12.52
C GLY A 401 -33.58 -18.42 -13.46
N LEU A 402 -33.00 -19.51 -12.98
CA LEU A 402 -32.53 -20.59 -13.86
C LEU A 402 -33.54 -21.73 -14.10
N GLY A 403 -34.61 -21.82 -13.28
CA GLY A 403 -35.69 -22.80 -13.47
C GLY A 403 -35.32 -24.25 -13.17
N TYR A 404 -34.13 -24.52 -12.60
CA TYR A 404 -33.71 -25.85 -12.17
C TYR A 404 -34.28 -26.21 -10.79
N LYS A 405 -34.34 -27.50 -10.49
CA LYS A 405 -34.93 -28.02 -9.22
C LYS A 405 -34.21 -27.54 -7.94
N ASN A 406 -32.96 -27.08 -8.04
CA ASN A 406 -32.16 -26.53 -6.95
C ASN A 406 -31.61 -25.17 -7.38
N ASP A 407 -32.25 -24.08 -6.97
CA ASP A 407 -31.87 -22.72 -7.32
C ASP A 407 -30.90 -22.09 -6.33
N ASN A 408 -30.08 -22.89 -5.62
CA ASN A 408 -29.23 -22.39 -4.57
C ASN A 408 -27.75 -22.69 -4.85
N TYR A 409 -26.90 -21.72 -4.52
CA TYR A 409 -25.46 -21.91 -4.48
C TYR A 409 -25.02 -22.21 -3.05
N THR A 410 -24.24 -23.28 -2.89
CA THR A 410 -23.60 -23.64 -1.62
C THR A 410 -22.11 -23.82 -1.82
N GLU A 411 -21.31 -23.26 -0.92
CA GLU A 411 -19.86 -23.39 -0.92
C GLU A 411 -19.38 -23.83 0.46
N LEU A 412 -18.50 -24.82 0.49
CA LEU A 412 -17.77 -25.25 1.68
C LEU A 412 -16.27 -25.23 1.36
N GLY A 413 -15.51 -24.47 2.14
CA GLY A 413 -14.06 -24.28 1.93
C GLY A 413 -13.26 -24.61 3.19
N VAL A 414 -12.14 -25.28 3.00
CA VAL A 414 -11.11 -25.49 4.02
C VAL A 414 -9.79 -24.95 3.45
N GLU A 415 -9.19 -24.01 4.15
CA GLU A 415 -7.87 -23.47 3.83
C GLU A 415 -6.94 -23.73 5.00
N THR A 416 -5.77 -24.29 4.71
CA THR A 416 -4.71 -24.51 5.70
C THR A 416 -3.42 -23.96 5.16
N SER A 417 -2.70 -23.17 5.96
CA SER A 417 -1.39 -22.66 5.54
C SER A 417 -0.40 -22.65 6.69
N ILE A 418 0.86 -22.81 6.34
CA ILE A 418 1.98 -22.65 7.26
C ILE A 418 2.98 -21.67 6.66
N ASN A 419 3.28 -20.62 7.42
CA ASN A 419 4.20 -19.57 7.01
C ASN A 419 5.43 -19.59 7.91
N PHE A 420 6.61 -19.74 7.31
CA PHE A 420 7.91 -19.67 7.95
C PHE A 420 8.49 -18.28 7.77
N PRO A 421 8.85 -17.54 8.83
CA PRO A 421 9.44 -16.19 8.71
C PRO A 421 10.91 -16.25 8.26
N ARG A 422 11.25 -17.18 7.41
CA ARG A 422 12.59 -17.40 6.87
C ARG A 422 12.54 -17.99 5.45
N PHE A 423 13.57 -17.73 4.67
CA PHE A 423 13.69 -18.26 3.32
C PHE A 423 14.19 -19.73 3.34
N MET A 424 13.31 -20.68 3.08
CA MET A 424 13.59 -22.11 3.13
C MET A 424 13.84 -22.69 1.74
N PHE A 425 14.91 -22.23 1.06
CA PHE A 425 15.33 -22.81 -0.20
C PHE A 425 16.72 -23.46 -0.04
N PRO A 426 16.90 -24.76 -0.36
CA PRO A 426 18.11 -25.49 -0.01
C PRO A 426 19.36 -25.02 -0.78
N PHE A 427 19.21 -24.62 -2.04
CA PHE A 427 20.32 -24.38 -2.97
C PHE A 427 20.87 -22.95 -2.99
N ILE A 428 20.48 -22.10 -2.03
CA ILE A 428 20.91 -20.69 -1.96
C ILE A 428 21.74 -20.47 -0.70
N SER A 429 22.81 -19.66 -0.83
CA SER A 429 23.71 -19.32 0.29
C SER A 429 22.98 -18.60 1.43
N ASN A 430 23.48 -18.78 2.66
CA ASN A 430 22.88 -18.13 3.83
C ASN A 430 22.97 -16.61 3.77
N ASP A 431 24.00 -16.05 3.15
CA ASP A 431 24.17 -14.59 3.02
C ASP A 431 23.13 -13.99 2.09
N PHE A 432 22.83 -14.67 0.99
CA PHE A 432 21.74 -14.26 0.10
C PHE A 432 20.37 -14.35 0.81
N LYS A 433 20.11 -15.43 1.56
CA LYS A 433 18.88 -15.56 2.38
C LYS A 433 18.73 -14.43 3.37
N ARG A 434 19.83 -14.04 4.02
CA ARG A 434 19.87 -12.91 4.98
C ARG A 434 19.63 -11.55 4.30
N LYS A 435 20.05 -11.37 3.05
CA LYS A 435 19.88 -10.14 2.27
C LYS A 435 18.45 -9.95 1.80
N ILE A 436 17.81 -10.98 1.24
CA ILE A 436 16.45 -10.92 0.70
C ILE A 436 15.40 -10.97 1.82
N ARG A 437 15.62 -11.76 2.88
CA ARG A 437 14.69 -11.93 4.01
C ARG A 437 13.29 -12.36 3.58
N ALA A 438 13.22 -13.30 2.64
CA ALA A 438 11.95 -13.86 2.20
C ALA A 438 11.31 -14.74 3.29
N THR A 439 10.00 -14.76 3.30
CA THR A 439 9.19 -15.75 4.02
C THR A 439 8.83 -16.91 3.08
N THR A 440 8.66 -18.11 3.62
CA THR A 440 8.23 -19.29 2.89
C THR A 440 6.84 -19.68 3.35
N GLU A 441 5.93 -19.88 2.43
CA GLU A 441 4.54 -20.26 2.70
C GLU A 441 4.19 -21.55 1.95
N PHE A 442 3.61 -22.50 2.67
CA PHE A 442 2.96 -23.68 2.12
C PHE A 442 1.46 -23.56 2.41
N GLY A 443 0.64 -23.79 1.41
CA GLY A 443 -0.81 -23.73 1.51
C GLY A 443 -1.46 -24.97 0.95
N LEU A 444 -2.55 -25.40 1.55
CA LEU A 444 -3.48 -26.40 1.05
C LEU A 444 -4.89 -25.82 1.12
N GLN A 445 -5.64 -25.98 0.06
CA GLN A 445 -7.01 -25.50 -0.01
C GLN A 445 -7.88 -26.59 -0.64
N TYR A 446 -9.05 -26.77 -0.06
CA TYR A 446 -10.12 -27.59 -0.61
C TYR A 446 -11.38 -26.77 -0.64
N ASN A 447 -12.04 -26.70 -1.78
CA ASN A 447 -13.27 -25.95 -1.98
C ASN A 447 -14.28 -26.83 -2.72
N TYR A 448 -15.43 -27.05 -2.10
CA TYR A 448 -16.58 -27.73 -2.66
C TYR A 448 -17.65 -26.70 -2.99
N GLN A 449 -18.05 -26.63 -4.24
CA GLN A 449 -19.06 -25.71 -4.75
C GLN A 449 -20.19 -26.50 -5.40
N MET A 450 -21.40 -26.29 -4.94
CA MET A 450 -22.61 -26.82 -5.55
C MET A 450 -23.43 -25.65 -6.13
N ARG A 451 -23.68 -25.70 -7.41
CA ARG A 451 -24.54 -24.80 -8.16
C ARG A 451 -25.68 -25.56 -8.79
N PRO A 452 -26.75 -24.88 -9.23
CA PRO A 452 -27.83 -25.55 -9.96
C PRO A 452 -27.35 -26.34 -11.19
N GLU A 453 -26.33 -25.83 -11.88
CA GLU A 453 -25.84 -26.39 -13.14
C GLU A 453 -24.77 -27.45 -12.95
N PHE A 454 -24.01 -27.40 -11.84
CA PHE A 454 -22.88 -28.31 -11.61
C PHE A 454 -22.43 -28.37 -10.15
N THR A 455 -21.75 -29.45 -9.81
CA THR A 455 -20.90 -29.54 -8.62
C THR A 455 -19.45 -29.50 -9.02
N ARG A 456 -18.65 -28.66 -8.36
CA ARG A 456 -17.23 -28.49 -8.61
C ARG A 456 -16.42 -28.64 -7.33
N ILE A 457 -15.34 -29.39 -7.41
CA ILE A 457 -14.32 -29.52 -6.37
C ILE A 457 -13.03 -28.91 -6.86
N VAL A 458 -12.44 -28.03 -6.06
CA VAL A 458 -11.12 -27.47 -6.32
C VAL A 458 -10.20 -27.83 -5.16
N ALA A 459 -9.19 -28.64 -5.42
CA ALA A 459 -8.13 -28.95 -4.47
C ALA A 459 -6.83 -28.27 -4.93
N SER A 460 -6.21 -27.49 -4.04
CA SER A 460 -5.01 -26.73 -4.38
C SER A 460 -3.91 -26.95 -3.36
N GLY A 461 -2.66 -27.00 -3.85
CA GLY A 461 -1.45 -27.02 -3.06
C GLY A 461 -0.46 -25.99 -3.55
N SER A 462 0.11 -25.15 -2.65
CA SER A 462 1.01 -24.08 -3.03
C SER A 462 2.28 -24.05 -2.20
N TRP A 463 3.37 -23.65 -2.86
CA TRP A 463 4.65 -23.34 -2.25
C TRP A 463 5.13 -21.99 -2.78
N SER A 464 5.19 -20.98 -1.92
CA SER A 464 5.54 -19.63 -2.33
C SER A 464 6.57 -18.96 -1.42
N TYR A 465 7.27 -18.00 -2.00
CA TYR A 465 8.20 -17.11 -1.31
C TYR A 465 7.73 -15.65 -1.45
N LYS A 466 7.77 -14.90 -0.34
CA LYS A 466 7.36 -13.49 -0.32
C LYS A 466 8.44 -12.65 0.34
N TRP A 467 8.77 -11.50 -0.23
CA TRP A 467 9.67 -10.52 0.39
C TRP A 467 9.33 -9.10 -0.03
N GLY A 468 9.75 -8.13 0.78
CA GLY A 468 9.59 -6.71 0.50
C GLY A 468 10.93 -5.99 0.61
N LEU A 469 11.14 -4.98 -0.23
CA LEU A 469 12.33 -4.13 -0.25
C LEU A 469 11.95 -2.64 -0.14
N GLN A 470 12.96 -1.77 0.05
CA GLN A 470 12.81 -0.31 0.00
C GLN A 470 11.69 0.23 0.91
N ARG A 471 11.72 -0.09 2.21
CA ARG A 471 10.68 0.32 3.18
C ARG A 471 9.28 -0.12 2.73
N GLN A 472 9.18 -1.36 2.23
CA GLN A 472 7.95 -1.99 1.75
C GLN A 472 7.30 -1.28 0.53
N ARG A 473 8.07 -0.48 -0.22
CA ARG A 473 7.59 0.07 -1.49
C ARG A 473 7.46 -1.00 -2.56
N SER A 474 8.40 -1.96 -2.59
CA SER A 474 8.32 -3.09 -3.51
C SER A 474 8.04 -4.40 -2.75
N GLN A 475 7.13 -5.19 -3.28
CA GLN A 475 6.78 -6.51 -2.79
C GLN A 475 6.95 -7.50 -3.93
N HIS A 476 7.56 -8.63 -3.62
CA HIS A 476 7.83 -9.71 -4.56
C HIS A 476 7.22 -11.00 -4.03
N ARG A 477 6.64 -11.78 -4.91
CA ARG A 477 6.18 -13.13 -4.63
C ARG A 477 6.63 -14.05 -5.75
N ILE A 478 7.22 -15.17 -5.41
CA ILE A 478 7.44 -16.29 -6.33
C ILE A 478 6.57 -17.45 -5.87
N ASP A 479 5.65 -17.89 -6.71
CA ASP A 479 4.97 -19.16 -6.57
C ASP A 479 5.86 -20.21 -7.27
N LEU A 480 6.64 -20.95 -6.48
CA LEU A 480 7.54 -21.94 -7.02
C LEU A 480 6.76 -23.12 -7.58
N LEU A 481 5.71 -23.50 -6.88
CA LEU A 481 4.79 -24.55 -7.26
C LEU A 481 3.39 -24.17 -6.80
N ASP A 482 2.44 -24.23 -7.70
CA ASP A 482 1.01 -24.06 -7.40
C ASP A 482 0.24 -25.09 -8.25
N ILE A 483 -0.34 -26.04 -7.55
CA ILE A 483 -1.08 -27.16 -8.13
C ILE A 483 -2.55 -26.91 -7.87
N ASN A 484 -3.36 -26.88 -8.91
CA ASN A 484 -4.81 -26.75 -8.81
C ASN A 484 -5.43 -27.91 -9.57
N TYR A 485 -6.14 -28.74 -8.85
CA TYR A 485 -6.93 -29.83 -9.39
C TYR A 485 -8.40 -29.44 -9.37
N LEU A 486 -9.00 -29.36 -10.55
CA LEU A 486 -10.43 -29.10 -10.75
C LEU A 486 -11.11 -30.39 -11.12
N TYR A 487 -12.15 -30.73 -10.39
CA TYR A 487 -12.94 -31.94 -10.57
C TYR A 487 -14.44 -31.59 -10.61
N MET A 488 -15.16 -32.09 -11.62
CA MET A 488 -16.57 -31.88 -11.86
C MET A 488 -17.34 -33.19 -11.65
N PRO A 489 -17.68 -33.57 -10.41
CA PRO A 489 -18.33 -34.86 -10.12
C PRO A 489 -19.75 -34.96 -10.68
N TRP A 490 -20.41 -33.83 -10.90
CA TRP A 490 -21.79 -33.79 -11.39
C TRP A 490 -22.04 -32.54 -12.22
N ILE A 491 -22.77 -32.73 -13.33
CA ILE A 491 -23.30 -31.68 -14.19
C ILE A 491 -24.75 -31.99 -14.45
N GLU A 492 -25.64 -31.01 -14.32
CA GLU A 492 -27.08 -31.17 -14.57
C GLU A 492 -27.33 -31.72 -15.96
N PRO A 493 -28.08 -32.83 -16.13
CA PRO A 493 -28.30 -33.46 -17.42
C PRO A 493 -28.97 -32.56 -18.45
N GLU A 494 -29.94 -31.73 -18.04
CA GLU A 494 -30.61 -30.77 -18.91
C GLU A 494 -29.64 -29.69 -19.40
N PHE A 495 -28.83 -29.16 -18.48
CA PHE A 495 -27.78 -28.21 -18.82
C PHE A 495 -26.76 -28.83 -19.78
N LYS A 496 -26.34 -30.06 -19.52
CA LYS A 496 -25.42 -30.79 -20.40
C LYS A 496 -25.98 -30.98 -21.81
N ASN A 497 -27.24 -31.38 -21.94
CA ASN A 497 -27.87 -31.60 -23.23
C ASN A 497 -28.12 -30.30 -24.01
N ASN A 498 -28.54 -29.24 -23.33
CA ASN A 498 -28.89 -27.98 -23.95
C ASN A 498 -27.70 -27.13 -24.35
N PHE A 499 -26.58 -27.25 -23.62
CA PHE A 499 -25.44 -26.34 -23.74
C PHE A 499 -24.11 -27.02 -24.04
N LEU A 500 -23.82 -28.22 -23.52
CA LEU A 500 -22.51 -28.85 -23.63
C LEU A 500 -22.43 -29.88 -24.79
N ASN A 501 -23.54 -30.47 -25.19
CA ASN A 501 -23.59 -31.46 -26.29
C ASN A 501 -23.75 -30.82 -27.67
N ASP A 502 -23.84 -29.48 -27.77
CA ASP A 502 -23.85 -28.78 -29.04
C ASP A 502 -22.41 -28.63 -29.55
N GLU A 503 -22.11 -29.21 -30.73
CA GLU A 503 -20.80 -29.13 -31.38
C GLU A 503 -20.29 -27.67 -31.58
N LYS A 504 -21.22 -26.71 -31.55
CA LYS A 504 -20.91 -25.29 -31.64
C LYS A 504 -20.44 -24.66 -30.34
N ASN A 505 -20.57 -25.32 -29.19
CA ASN A 505 -20.21 -24.79 -27.87
C ASN A 505 -18.93 -25.44 -27.29
N TYR A 506 -17.95 -25.68 -28.14
CA TYR A 506 -16.68 -26.32 -27.75
C TYR A 506 -15.95 -25.63 -26.60
N LEU A 507 -16.01 -24.31 -26.54
CA LEU A 507 -15.40 -23.51 -25.50
C LEU A 507 -16.10 -23.72 -24.13
N LEU A 508 -17.42 -23.83 -24.16
CA LEU A 508 -18.21 -24.09 -22.96
C LEU A 508 -17.95 -25.51 -22.45
N GLU A 509 -17.99 -26.50 -23.34
CA GLU A 509 -17.67 -27.91 -23.00
C GLU A 509 -16.29 -28.03 -22.34
N TYR A 510 -15.29 -27.33 -22.88
CA TYR A 510 -13.92 -27.32 -22.34
C TYR A 510 -13.85 -26.81 -20.89
N ASN A 511 -14.72 -25.85 -20.52
CA ASN A 511 -14.74 -25.27 -19.18
C ASN A 511 -15.32 -26.18 -18.09
N TYR A 512 -16.09 -27.21 -18.50
CA TYR A 512 -16.72 -28.16 -17.60
C TYR A 512 -16.00 -29.52 -17.51
N LYS A 513 -14.77 -29.62 -18.04
CA LYS A 513 -13.92 -30.81 -17.95
C LYS A 513 -12.97 -30.74 -16.75
N ASP A 514 -12.68 -31.89 -16.20
CA ASP A 514 -11.64 -32.04 -15.18
C ASP A 514 -10.30 -31.55 -15.71
N ARG A 515 -9.54 -30.88 -14.85
CA ARG A 515 -8.28 -30.29 -15.27
C ARG A 515 -7.26 -30.17 -14.15
N LEU A 516 -6.03 -30.42 -14.52
CA LEU A 516 -4.87 -30.19 -13.65
C LEU A 516 -4.10 -28.96 -14.14
N ILE A 517 -3.86 -28.00 -13.25
CA ILE A 517 -3.08 -26.80 -13.52
C ILE A 517 -1.88 -26.82 -12.57
N VAL A 518 -0.68 -27.02 -13.09
CA VAL A 518 0.57 -26.93 -12.33
C VAL A 518 1.35 -25.76 -12.87
N ARG A 519 1.45 -24.69 -12.07
CA ARG A 519 2.07 -23.45 -12.50
C ARG A 519 3.21 -23.00 -11.59
N THR A 520 4.11 -22.23 -12.17
CA THR A 520 5.05 -21.34 -11.49
C THR A 520 4.68 -19.90 -11.80
N GLY A 521 4.93 -18.99 -10.87
CA GLY A 521 4.55 -17.60 -11.05
C GLY A 521 5.47 -16.61 -10.35
N TYR A 522 5.46 -15.37 -10.85
CA TYR A 522 6.14 -14.25 -10.23
C TYR A 522 5.21 -13.04 -10.20
N SER A 523 5.06 -12.44 -9.02
CA SER A 523 4.32 -11.20 -8.83
C SER A 523 5.22 -10.12 -8.27
N TYR A 524 5.13 -8.94 -8.85
CA TYR A 524 5.79 -7.73 -8.40
C TYR A 524 4.77 -6.63 -8.19
N ILE A 525 4.82 -6.01 -7.02
CA ILE A 525 3.98 -4.85 -6.69
C ILE A 525 4.89 -3.74 -6.19
N TYR A 526 4.86 -2.60 -6.86
CA TYR A 526 5.51 -1.38 -6.40
C TYR A 526 4.44 -0.36 -6.01
N ASN A 527 4.65 0.30 -4.87
CA ASN A 527 3.79 1.40 -4.42
C ASN A 527 4.67 2.54 -3.90
N SER A 528 4.60 3.70 -4.55
CA SER A 528 5.41 4.86 -4.19
C SER A 528 5.14 5.40 -2.78
N ALA A 529 3.93 5.20 -2.24
CA ALA A 529 3.56 5.58 -0.88
C ALA A 529 4.19 4.66 0.18
N GLY A 530 4.50 3.41 -0.16
CA GLY A 530 5.19 2.46 0.72
C GLY A 530 4.55 2.35 2.11
N GLN A 531 5.37 2.51 3.14
CA GLN A 531 4.96 2.40 4.54
C GLN A 531 3.95 3.46 5.00
N ALA A 532 3.85 4.61 4.31
CA ALA A 532 2.87 5.66 4.64
C ALA A 532 1.42 5.16 4.49
N LEU A 533 1.17 4.24 3.55
CA LEU A 533 -0.13 3.58 3.38
C LEU A 533 -0.49 2.72 4.60
N MET A 534 0.48 2.01 5.16
CA MET A 534 0.26 1.13 6.32
C MET A 534 0.01 1.92 7.61
N ASN A 535 0.60 3.12 7.72
CA ASN A 535 0.49 3.95 8.90
C ASN A 535 -0.67 4.96 8.85
N ASN A 536 -1.58 4.83 7.88
CA ASN A 536 -2.68 5.79 7.64
C ASN A 536 -2.23 7.26 7.56
N ALA A 537 -0.96 7.48 7.17
CA ALA A 537 -0.43 8.82 7.01
C ALA A 537 -1.11 9.56 5.84
N VAL A 538 -1.15 10.88 5.89
CA VAL A 538 -1.66 11.68 4.76
C VAL A 538 -0.79 11.39 3.53
N ILE A 539 -1.39 10.73 2.55
CA ILE A 539 -0.72 10.33 1.32
C ILE A 539 -0.90 11.43 0.31
N GLY A 540 0.20 12.00 -0.16
CA GLY A 540 0.23 12.90 -1.31
C GLY A 540 0.01 12.15 -2.62
N ASN A 541 0.57 12.67 -3.71
CA ASN A 541 0.55 11.98 -5.00
C ASN A 541 1.26 10.63 -4.90
N SER A 542 0.60 9.58 -5.40
CA SER A 542 1.14 8.22 -5.34
C SER A 542 0.86 7.47 -6.63
N TYR A 543 1.70 6.48 -6.91
CA TYR A 543 1.47 5.56 -8.00
C TYR A 543 1.84 4.14 -7.60
N SER A 544 1.25 3.18 -8.28
CA SER A 544 1.54 1.76 -8.10
C SER A 544 1.69 1.07 -9.44
N ILE A 545 2.57 0.08 -9.48
CA ILE A 545 2.78 -0.81 -10.61
C ILE A 545 2.58 -2.23 -10.09
N ARG A 546 1.78 -3.02 -10.78
CA ARG A 546 1.63 -4.45 -10.53
C ARG A 546 1.98 -5.20 -11.80
N PHE A 547 2.88 -6.14 -11.68
CA PHE A 547 3.24 -7.06 -12.74
C PHE A 547 3.05 -8.49 -12.24
N ASN A 548 2.37 -9.33 -13.01
CA ASN A 548 2.24 -10.75 -12.74
C ASN A 548 2.67 -11.52 -14.00
N PHE A 549 3.40 -12.57 -13.78
CA PHE A 549 3.76 -13.54 -14.81
C PHE A 549 3.51 -14.95 -14.28
N GLU A 550 2.89 -15.80 -15.07
CA GLU A 550 2.72 -17.21 -14.73
C GLU A 550 2.96 -18.09 -15.96
N SER A 551 3.52 -19.25 -15.70
CA SER A 551 3.81 -20.30 -16.68
C SER A 551 3.32 -21.62 -16.13
N ALA A 552 2.47 -22.31 -16.87
CA ALA A 552 1.83 -23.55 -16.45
C ALA A 552 2.16 -24.70 -17.37
N GLY A 553 2.22 -25.91 -16.81
CA GLY A 553 2.30 -27.19 -17.53
C GLY A 553 3.65 -27.53 -18.12
N ASN A 554 4.65 -26.64 -18.12
CA ASN A 554 5.92 -26.89 -18.78
C ASN A 554 6.72 -28.04 -18.14
N LEU A 555 6.77 -28.09 -16.81
CA LEU A 555 7.41 -29.15 -16.08
C LEU A 555 6.75 -30.51 -16.40
N LEU A 556 5.43 -30.55 -16.38
CA LEU A 556 4.67 -31.77 -16.69
C LEU A 556 4.86 -32.19 -18.13
N TYR A 557 4.93 -31.25 -19.06
CA TYR A 557 5.16 -31.54 -20.48
C TYR A 557 6.54 -32.20 -20.74
N VAL A 558 7.58 -31.67 -20.09
CA VAL A 558 8.92 -32.28 -20.18
C VAL A 558 8.92 -33.68 -19.57
N LEU A 559 8.32 -33.85 -18.38
CA LEU A 559 8.20 -35.14 -17.73
C LEU A 559 7.40 -36.14 -18.58
N SER A 560 6.28 -35.72 -19.17
CA SER A 560 5.45 -36.57 -20.05
C SER A 560 6.20 -37.04 -21.26
N LYS A 561 7.03 -36.20 -21.88
CA LYS A 561 7.89 -36.57 -23.01
C LYS A 561 8.99 -37.54 -22.57
N MET A 562 9.65 -37.26 -21.45
CA MET A 562 10.74 -38.14 -20.95
C MET A 562 10.23 -39.52 -20.54
N SER A 563 9.01 -39.61 -20.05
CA SER A 563 8.37 -40.85 -19.61
C SER A 563 7.59 -41.57 -20.73
N ASN A 564 7.64 -41.05 -21.96
CA ASN A 564 6.91 -41.58 -23.12
C ASN A 564 5.41 -41.85 -22.84
N LEU A 565 4.76 -40.93 -22.12
CA LEU A 565 3.32 -41.04 -21.81
C LEU A 565 2.50 -41.02 -23.09
N LYS A 566 1.45 -41.84 -23.12
CA LYS A 566 0.50 -41.84 -24.24
C LYS A 566 -0.43 -40.64 -24.13
N LYS A 567 -0.81 -40.08 -25.27
CA LYS A 567 -1.82 -39.03 -25.37
C LYS A 567 -3.20 -39.64 -25.41
N ASN A 568 -4.20 -38.86 -24.98
CA ASN A 568 -5.61 -39.21 -25.10
C ASN A 568 -6.11 -38.99 -26.55
N ASP A 569 -7.38 -39.30 -26.81
CA ASP A 569 -8.02 -39.13 -28.14
C ASP A 569 -8.03 -37.70 -28.65
N GLN A 570 -7.83 -36.72 -27.75
CA GLN A 570 -7.76 -35.29 -28.08
C GLN A 570 -6.31 -34.80 -28.30
N ASP A 571 -5.34 -35.73 -28.42
CA ASP A 571 -3.90 -35.44 -28.59
C ASP A 571 -3.28 -34.66 -27.40
N GLU A 572 -3.83 -34.82 -26.17
CA GLU A 572 -3.33 -34.21 -24.95
C GLU A 572 -2.64 -35.28 -24.07
N TYR A 573 -1.50 -34.94 -23.47
CA TYR A 573 -0.91 -35.74 -22.39
C TYR A 573 -1.77 -35.64 -21.13
N THR A 574 -1.92 -36.75 -20.45
CA THR A 574 -2.71 -36.84 -19.21
C THR A 574 -1.85 -37.34 -18.06
N ILE A 575 -2.18 -36.89 -16.83
CA ILE A 575 -1.66 -37.42 -15.58
C ILE A 575 -2.87 -37.94 -14.78
N LEU A 576 -2.83 -39.22 -14.39
CA LEU A 576 -3.97 -39.90 -13.78
C LEU A 576 -5.28 -39.75 -14.62
N ASN A 577 -5.16 -39.86 -15.93
CA ASN A 577 -6.23 -39.69 -16.91
C ASN A 577 -6.83 -38.25 -16.98
N ILE A 578 -6.17 -37.26 -16.37
CA ILE A 578 -6.61 -35.87 -16.36
C ILE A 578 -5.68 -35.03 -17.24
N PRO A 579 -6.19 -34.27 -18.23
CA PRO A 579 -5.37 -33.41 -19.06
C PRO A 579 -4.89 -32.21 -18.22
N TYR A 580 -3.64 -31.81 -18.42
CA TYR A 580 -3.08 -30.64 -17.77
C TYR A 580 -3.00 -29.44 -18.71
N ALA A 581 -3.25 -28.26 -18.16
CA ALA A 581 -3.15 -27.01 -18.89
C ALA A 581 -1.69 -26.60 -19.13
N GLN A 582 -1.37 -26.10 -20.33
CA GLN A 582 -0.06 -25.55 -20.68
C GLN A 582 -0.23 -24.17 -21.31
N TYR A 583 0.25 -23.11 -20.61
CA TYR A 583 0.13 -21.72 -21.05
C TYR A 583 1.18 -20.82 -20.41
N ILE A 584 1.35 -19.63 -20.97
CA ILE A 584 1.97 -18.48 -20.32
C ILE A 584 0.94 -17.35 -20.20
N LYS A 585 1.04 -16.58 -19.11
CA LYS A 585 0.19 -15.44 -18.86
C LYS A 585 0.98 -14.29 -18.24
N GLY A 586 0.73 -13.09 -18.72
CA GLY A 586 1.34 -11.87 -18.20
C GLY A 586 0.31 -10.77 -18.02
N ASP A 587 0.37 -10.07 -16.88
CA ASP A 587 -0.49 -8.94 -16.56
C ASP A 587 0.37 -7.75 -16.12
N LEU A 588 0.00 -6.56 -16.55
CA LEU A 588 0.60 -5.30 -16.12
C LEU A 588 -0.50 -4.29 -15.79
N ASP A 589 -0.47 -3.77 -14.56
CA ASP A 589 -1.37 -2.73 -14.10
C ASP A 589 -0.56 -1.51 -13.61
N PHE A 590 -0.95 -0.34 -14.03
CA PHE A 590 -0.46 0.93 -13.54
C PHE A 590 -1.61 1.77 -12.98
N ALA A 591 -1.47 2.25 -11.76
CA ALA A 591 -2.42 3.18 -11.15
C ALA A 591 -1.69 4.39 -10.57
N LYS A 592 -2.27 5.59 -10.75
CA LYS A 592 -1.73 6.85 -10.23
C LYS A 592 -2.84 7.63 -9.55
N ASN A 593 -2.58 8.12 -8.35
CA ASN A 593 -3.48 9.01 -7.63
C ASN A 593 -2.83 10.39 -7.51
N ILE A 594 -3.51 11.41 -7.96
CA ILE A 594 -3.11 12.82 -7.88
C ILE A 594 -4.05 13.50 -6.90
N VAL A 595 -3.52 13.98 -5.79
CA VAL A 595 -4.26 14.72 -4.78
C VAL A 595 -4.34 16.18 -5.22
N ILE A 596 -5.56 16.69 -5.37
CA ILE A 596 -5.81 18.11 -5.71
C ILE A 596 -5.86 18.93 -4.42
N ASP A 597 -6.62 18.45 -3.44
CA ASP A 597 -6.76 19.04 -2.12
C ASP A 597 -7.14 17.96 -1.07
N ASN A 598 -7.39 18.36 0.16
CA ASN A 598 -7.71 17.46 1.27
C ASN A 598 -8.96 16.57 1.05
N ARG A 599 -9.79 16.89 0.06
CA ARG A 599 -11.04 16.17 -0.25
C ARG A 599 -11.10 15.61 -1.67
N ASN A 600 -10.34 16.21 -2.59
CA ASN A 600 -10.44 15.91 -4.00
C ASN A 600 -9.17 15.26 -4.54
N SER A 601 -9.33 14.23 -5.36
CA SER A 601 -8.23 13.56 -6.05
C SER A 601 -8.68 13.04 -7.41
N ILE A 602 -7.72 12.83 -8.31
CA ILE A 602 -7.93 12.16 -9.58
C ILE A 602 -7.13 10.86 -9.54
N ALA A 603 -7.79 9.76 -9.85
CA ALA A 603 -7.18 8.46 -10.00
C ALA A 603 -7.19 8.03 -11.47
N PHE A 604 -6.05 7.54 -11.93
CA PHE A 604 -5.86 6.95 -13.24
C PHE A 604 -5.52 5.48 -13.05
N HIS A 605 -6.07 4.63 -13.89
CA HIS A 605 -5.71 3.23 -13.99
C HIS A 605 -5.59 2.84 -15.46
N ILE A 606 -4.59 2.04 -15.78
CA ILE A 606 -4.45 1.36 -17.05
C ILE A 606 -3.92 -0.04 -16.76
N GLY A 607 -4.57 -1.03 -17.34
CA GLY A 607 -4.22 -2.43 -17.18
C GLY A 607 -4.30 -3.17 -18.50
N GLY A 608 -3.44 -4.17 -18.63
CA GLY A 608 -3.45 -5.06 -19.76
C GLY A 608 -2.92 -6.45 -19.39
N GLY A 609 -3.40 -7.45 -20.08
CA GLY A 609 -2.95 -8.81 -19.89
C GLY A 609 -3.11 -9.66 -21.13
N ILE A 610 -2.26 -10.68 -21.22
CA ILE A 610 -2.28 -11.66 -22.31
C ILE A 610 -2.03 -13.06 -21.74
N ALA A 611 -2.78 -14.04 -22.20
CA ALA A 611 -2.65 -15.44 -21.87
C ALA A 611 -2.58 -16.28 -23.15
N ILE A 612 -1.50 -17.03 -23.34
CA ILE A 612 -1.23 -17.76 -24.57
C ILE A 612 -1.18 -19.28 -24.28
N PRO A 613 -2.15 -20.08 -24.76
CA PRO A 613 -2.10 -21.52 -24.67
C PRO A 613 -1.17 -22.11 -25.73
N TYR A 614 -0.46 -23.14 -25.39
CA TYR A 614 0.43 -23.87 -26.29
C TYR A 614 0.67 -25.31 -25.85
N GLY A 615 1.35 -26.12 -26.69
CA GLY A 615 1.77 -27.46 -26.34
C GLY A 615 0.61 -28.40 -26.06
N ASN A 616 0.42 -28.73 -24.78
CA ASN A 616 -0.62 -29.66 -24.31
C ASN A 616 -2.01 -29.01 -24.19
N ALA A 617 -2.14 -27.71 -24.35
CA ALA A 617 -3.41 -27.01 -24.23
C ALA A 617 -3.75 -26.24 -25.50
N ARG A 618 -4.95 -26.43 -26.00
CA ARG A 618 -5.48 -25.68 -27.16
C ARG A 618 -6.10 -24.36 -26.73
N MET A 619 -6.57 -24.28 -25.47
CA MET A 619 -7.25 -23.13 -24.90
C MET A 619 -6.77 -22.87 -23.47
N ILE A 620 -6.99 -21.63 -23.00
CA ILE A 620 -6.75 -21.25 -21.61
C ILE A 620 -7.89 -21.78 -20.74
N PRO A 621 -7.62 -22.40 -19.59
CA PRO A 621 -8.64 -22.75 -18.62
C PRO A 621 -9.51 -21.53 -18.22
N PHE A 622 -10.79 -21.72 -18.04
CA PHE A 622 -11.75 -20.67 -17.73
C PHE A 622 -11.32 -19.79 -16.53
N GLU A 623 -10.77 -20.41 -15.49
CA GLU A 623 -10.29 -19.74 -14.29
C GLU A 623 -9.10 -18.79 -14.57
N LYS A 624 -8.47 -18.91 -15.73
CA LYS A 624 -7.30 -18.12 -16.14
C LYS A 624 -7.60 -17.16 -17.27
N ARG A 625 -8.79 -17.25 -17.88
CA ARG A 625 -9.25 -16.31 -18.91
C ARG A 625 -9.61 -14.95 -18.32
N TYR A 626 -9.62 -13.94 -19.18
CA TYR A 626 -10.01 -12.58 -18.80
C TYR A 626 -11.51 -12.38 -19.03
N PHE A 627 -12.06 -11.50 -18.18
CA PHE A 627 -13.43 -11.02 -18.27
C PHE A 627 -13.43 -9.50 -18.25
N SER A 628 -14.48 -8.89 -18.81
CA SER A 628 -14.72 -7.46 -18.74
C SER A 628 -16.15 -7.16 -18.31
N GLY A 629 -16.36 -5.94 -17.77
CA GLY A 629 -17.59 -5.50 -17.13
C GLY A 629 -17.56 -5.61 -15.60
N GLY A 630 -18.51 -4.95 -14.95
CA GLY A 630 -18.64 -4.88 -13.49
C GLY A 630 -17.84 -3.77 -12.83
N ALA A 631 -17.95 -3.69 -11.49
CA ALA A 631 -17.44 -2.59 -10.67
C ALA A 631 -15.92 -2.37 -10.74
N ASN A 632 -15.16 -3.39 -11.10
CA ASN A 632 -13.69 -3.38 -11.13
C ASN A 632 -13.09 -3.34 -12.56
N SER A 633 -13.91 -3.15 -13.58
CA SER A 633 -13.49 -3.06 -14.98
C SER A 633 -14.29 -1.95 -15.66
N VAL A 634 -15.02 -2.23 -16.75
CA VAL A 634 -15.84 -1.24 -17.45
C VAL A 634 -17.25 -1.22 -16.82
N ARG A 635 -17.51 -0.24 -15.94
CA ARG A 635 -18.71 -0.19 -15.06
C ARG A 635 -20.05 -0.01 -15.75
N GLY A 636 -20.05 0.29 -17.05
CA GLY A 636 -21.29 0.38 -17.85
C GLY A 636 -21.90 -0.98 -18.23
N TRP A 637 -21.17 -2.05 -18.02
CA TRP A 637 -21.59 -3.42 -18.32
C TRP A 637 -21.66 -4.25 -17.03
N SER A 638 -22.57 -5.21 -17.01
CA SER A 638 -22.64 -6.21 -15.95
C SER A 638 -21.34 -7.05 -15.92
N VAL A 639 -21.11 -7.74 -14.81
CA VAL A 639 -19.95 -8.64 -14.70
C VAL A 639 -20.01 -9.68 -15.81
N ARG A 640 -18.91 -9.83 -16.55
CA ARG A 640 -18.76 -10.79 -17.67
C ARG A 640 -19.75 -10.59 -18.80
N SER A 641 -20.18 -9.37 -19.07
CA SER A 641 -21.13 -9.09 -20.16
C SER A 641 -20.54 -8.27 -21.30
N LEU A 642 -19.23 -8.01 -21.28
CA LEU A 642 -18.55 -7.23 -22.32
C LEU A 642 -17.51 -8.08 -23.05
N GLY A 643 -17.64 -8.16 -24.39
CA GLY A 643 -16.70 -8.84 -25.28
C GLY A 643 -16.82 -10.38 -25.27
N PRO A 644 -15.89 -11.09 -25.89
CA PRO A 644 -14.66 -10.60 -26.55
C PRO A 644 -14.92 -9.88 -27.88
N GLY A 645 -14.15 -8.83 -28.13
CA GLY A 645 -14.27 -8.03 -29.34
C GLY A 645 -15.66 -7.46 -29.54
N THR A 646 -16.30 -7.81 -30.66
CA THR A 646 -17.72 -7.45 -30.98
C THR A 646 -18.71 -8.55 -30.60
N PHE A 647 -18.24 -9.68 -30.06
CA PHE A 647 -19.11 -10.77 -29.68
C PHE A 647 -20.01 -10.37 -28.51
N SER A 648 -21.30 -10.71 -28.63
CA SER A 648 -22.29 -10.62 -27.57
C SER A 648 -23.17 -11.85 -27.63
N ASP A 649 -23.29 -12.54 -26.50
CA ASP A 649 -24.18 -13.71 -26.43
C ASP A 649 -25.63 -13.26 -26.21
N GLU A 650 -26.45 -13.36 -27.24
CA GLU A 650 -27.88 -13.00 -27.21
C GLU A 650 -28.69 -13.88 -26.23
N LYS A 651 -28.21 -15.08 -25.91
CA LYS A 651 -28.86 -16.04 -24.98
C LYS A 651 -28.53 -15.77 -23.53
N GLY A 652 -27.71 -14.75 -23.24
CA GLY A 652 -27.32 -14.37 -21.86
C GLY A 652 -26.39 -15.36 -21.17
N ASN A 653 -25.73 -16.23 -21.91
CA ASN A 653 -24.77 -17.18 -21.35
C ASN A 653 -23.42 -16.52 -21.12
N PHE A 654 -23.23 -15.89 -19.96
CA PHE A 654 -22.02 -15.17 -19.57
C PHE A 654 -20.73 -16.00 -19.58
N MET A 655 -20.82 -17.32 -19.69
CA MET A 655 -19.66 -18.21 -19.67
C MET A 655 -18.83 -18.10 -20.95
N ASN A 656 -19.47 -17.80 -22.09
CA ASN A 656 -18.77 -17.58 -23.36
C ASN A 656 -18.14 -16.18 -23.49
N GLN A 657 -18.48 -15.24 -22.60
CA GLN A 657 -17.91 -13.90 -22.62
C GLN A 657 -16.58 -13.82 -21.87
N SER A 658 -15.60 -14.53 -22.37
CA SER A 658 -14.23 -14.59 -21.84
C SER A 658 -13.20 -14.47 -22.95
N GLY A 659 -12.01 -13.91 -22.65
CA GLY A 659 -10.95 -13.66 -23.61
C GLY A 659 -9.57 -14.06 -23.12
N ASP A 660 -8.62 -14.03 -24.04
CA ASP A 660 -7.21 -14.34 -23.80
C ASP A 660 -6.35 -13.07 -23.68
N ILE A 661 -6.89 -11.94 -24.14
CA ILE A 661 -6.29 -10.61 -24.06
C ILE A 661 -7.28 -9.68 -23.35
N LYS A 662 -6.76 -8.79 -22.50
CA LYS A 662 -7.54 -7.75 -21.82
C LYS A 662 -6.83 -6.41 -21.92
N LEU A 663 -7.58 -5.34 -22.19
CA LEU A 663 -7.15 -3.96 -22.02
C LEU A 663 -8.25 -3.21 -21.28
N ASP A 664 -7.89 -2.48 -20.24
CA ASP A 664 -8.80 -1.59 -19.53
C ASP A 664 -8.08 -0.33 -19.03
N ALA A 665 -8.80 0.76 -19.02
CA ALA A 665 -8.34 2.05 -18.52
C ALA A 665 -9.49 2.75 -17.80
N SER A 666 -9.16 3.50 -16.75
CA SER A 666 -10.15 4.34 -16.07
C SER A 666 -9.55 5.65 -15.59
N ILE A 667 -10.40 6.69 -15.64
CA ILE A 667 -10.13 7.98 -15.01
C ILE A 667 -11.27 8.25 -14.07
N GLU A 668 -10.94 8.57 -12.81
CA GLU A 668 -11.93 8.78 -11.77
C GLU A 668 -11.59 10.02 -10.96
N TYR A 669 -12.47 11.01 -10.99
CA TYR A 669 -12.42 12.15 -10.09
C TYR A 669 -13.16 11.82 -8.81
N ARG A 670 -12.46 11.81 -7.68
CA ARG A 670 -12.97 11.44 -6.35
C ARG A 670 -13.11 12.66 -5.48
N THR A 671 -14.24 12.75 -4.78
CA THR A 671 -14.48 13.78 -3.77
C THR A 671 -14.99 13.17 -2.47
N ARG A 672 -14.46 13.62 -1.33
CA ARG A 672 -14.97 13.21 -0.02
C ARG A 672 -16.29 13.97 0.24
N LEU A 673 -17.37 13.22 0.42
CA LEU A 673 -18.69 13.78 0.68
C LEU A 673 -18.84 14.12 2.19
N PHE A 674 -19.39 13.22 2.94
CA PHE A 674 -19.59 13.33 4.37
C PHE A 674 -19.26 12.01 5.04
N TRP A 675 -18.92 12.04 6.31
CA TRP A 675 -18.53 10.88 7.10
C TRP A 675 -17.44 10.04 6.38
N LYS A 676 -17.73 8.79 6.02
CA LYS A 676 -16.82 7.90 5.26
C LYS A 676 -17.13 7.84 3.77
N PHE A 677 -18.22 8.46 3.31
CA PHE A 677 -18.63 8.40 1.91
C PHE A 677 -17.78 9.28 0.99
N ARG A 678 -17.49 8.74 -0.19
CA ARG A 678 -16.82 9.45 -1.28
C ARG A 678 -17.68 9.38 -2.53
N GLY A 679 -17.86 10.51 -3.20
CA GLY A 679 -18.45 10.57 -4.54
C GLY A 679 -17.36 10.42 -5.59
N ALA A 680 -17.70 9.81 -6.72
CA ALA A 680 -16.81 9.65 -7.85
C ALA A 680 -17.53 9.97 -9.15
N LEU A 681 -16.83 10.67 -10.04
CA LEU A 681 -17.19 10.77 -11.47
C LEU A 681 -16.14 9.95 -12.22
N PHE A 682 -16.56 9.07 -13.11
CA PHE A 682 -15.63 8.19 -13.77
C PHE A 682 -15.91 8.06 -15.27
N VAL A 683 -14.85 7.75 -15.99
CA VAL A 683 -14.87 7.27 -17.36
C VAL A 683 -14.00 6.01 -17.41
N ASP A 684 -14.58 4.92 -17.87
CA ASP A 684 -13.91 3.64 -18.07
C ASP A 684 -13.90 3.30 -19.54
N ALA A 685 -12.82 2.68 -19.99
CA ALA A 685 -12.67 2.19 -21.35
C ALA A 685 -11.99 0.83 -21.32
N GLY A 686 -12.44 -0.12 -22.14
CA GLY A 686 -11.78 -1.42 -22.19
C GLY A 686 -12.55 -2.44 -23.01
N ASN A 687 -11.93 -3.58 -23.21
CA ASN A 687 -12.51 -4.78 -23.78
C ASN A 687 -11.60 -5.99 -23.54
N ILE A 688 -12.06 -7.16 -23.90
CA ILE A 688 -11.30 -8.40 -23.99
C ILE A 688 -11.31 -8.92 -25.41
N TRP A 689 -10.36 -9.77 -25.76
CA TRP A 689 -10.27 -10.43 -27.06
C TRP A 689 -9.71 -11.83 -26.92
N THR A 690 -9.94 -12.65 -27.93
CA THR A 690 -9.31 -13.97 -28.08
C THR A 690 -8.09 -13.86 -28.98
N ILE A 691 -7.07 -14.71 -28.74
CA ILE A 691 -5.90 -14.81 -29.62
C ILE A 691 -6.26 -15.56 -30.90
N ARG A 692 -7.08 -16.61 -30.76
CA ARG A 692 -7.53 -17.47 -31.86
C ARG A 692 -8.97 -17.15 -32.22
N GLU A 693 -9.37 -17.52 -33.42
CA GLU A 693 -10.77 -17.47 -33.83
C GLU A 693 -11.49 -18.71 -33.29
N TYR A 694 -12.57 -18.48 -32.56
CA TYR A 694 -13.44 -19.53 -32.05
C TYR A 694 -14.81 -19.40 -32.74
N GLN A 695 -15.36 -20.55 -33.16
CA GLN A 695 -16.70 -20.55 -33.79
C GLN A 695 -17.79 -20.05 -32.87
N ASP A 696 -17.62 -20.30 -31.56
CA ASP A 696 -18.51 -19.90 -30.48
C ASP A 696 -18.41 -18.40 -30.12
N GLN A 697 -17.41 -17.70 -30.67
CA GLN A 697 -17.15 -16.27 -30.39
C GLN A 697 -16.82 -15.49 -31.68
N PRO A 698 -17.72 -15.42 -32.64
CA PRO A 698 -17.48 -14.71 -33.90
C PRO A 698 -17.23 -13.21 -33.62
N GLY A 699 -16.18 -12.66 -34.25
CA GLY A 699 -15.74 -11.28 -34.01
C GLY A 699 -14.94 -11.06 -32.71
N GLY A 700 -14.63 -12.13 -31.92
CA GLY A 700 -13.88 -12.06 -30.68
C GLY A 700 -12.37 -11.96 -30.87
N LYS A 701 -11.83 -12.31 -32.04
CA LYS A 701 -10.39 -12.33 -32.30
C LYS A 701 -9.77 -10.95 -32.29
N PHE A 702 -8.63 -10.82 -31.60
CA PHE A 702 -7.83 -9.59 -31.59
C PHE A 702 -7.25 -9.31 -32.98
N LYS A 703 -7.45 -8.09 -33.49
CA LYS A 703 -6.85 -7.57 -34.72
C LYS A 703 -6.24 -6.21 -34.43
N PHE A 704 -4.96 -6.05 -34.72
CA PHE A 704 -4.18 -4.86 -34.35
C PHE A 704 -4.68 -3.58 -35.06
N ASP A 705 -5.27 -3.72 -36.23
CA ASP A 705 -5.86 -2.63 -37.02
C ASP A 705 -7.29 -2.27 -36.62
N GLN A 706 -7.95 -3.05 -35.76
CA GLN A 706 -9.37 -2.91 -35.43
C GLN A 706 -9.69 -2.83 -33.93
N PHE A 707 -8.80 -3.28 -33.05
CA PHE A 707 -9.08 -3.39 -31.60
C PHE A 707 -9.56 -2.08 -30.98
N TYR A 708 -9.01 -0.93 -31.41
CA TYR A 708 -9.38 0.39 -30.89
C TYR A 708 -10.83 0.79 -31.22
N LYS A 709 -11.41 0.26 -32.30
CA LYS A 709 -12.83 0.45 -32.66
C LYS A 709 -13.79 -0.39 -31.82
N GLN A 710 -13.26 -1.39 -31.15
CA GLN A 710 -14.01 -2.33 -30.31
C GLN A 710 -13.91 -1.99 -28.83
N ILE A 711 -13.16 -0.93 -28.45
CA ILE A 711 -13.07 -0.47 -27.08
C ILE A 711 -14.42 0.11 -26.65
N ALA A 712 -15.00 -0.50 -25.64
CA ALA A 712 -16.22 -0.02 -25.02
C ALA A 712 -15.89 1.12 -24.05
N VAL A 713 -16.73 2.15 -24.00
CA VAL A 713 -16.56 3.31 -23.12
C VAL A 713 -17.79 3.48 -22.24
N ALA A 714 -17.58 3.59 -20.93
CA ALA A 714 -18.62 3.87 -19.96
C ALA A 714 -18.28 5.13 -19.15
N TYR A 715 -19.30 5.86 -18.74
CA TYR A 715 -19.15 6.97 -17.82
C TYR A 715 -20.27 6.96 -16.79
N GLY A 716 -20.01 7.52 -15.63
CA GLY A 716 -21.01 7.50 -14.59
C GLY A 716 -20.60 8.20 -13.30
N VAL A 717 -21.50 8.07 -12.34
CA VAL A 717 -21.34 8.58 -10.97
C VAL A 717 -21.34 7.38 -10.03
N GLY A 718 -20.42 7.38 -9.07
CA GLY A 718 -20.31 6.34 -8.05
C GLY A 718 -20.34 6.91 -6.66
N LEU A 719 -20.88 6.14 -5.72
CA LEU A 719 -20.77 6.35 -4.28
C LEU A 719 -19.86 5.26 -3.71
N ARG A 720 -18.85 5.64 -2.94
CA ARG A 720 -17.87 4.73 -2.32
C ARG A 720 -17.81 4.92 -0.80
#